data_31561a1af9291f3fff7913dc26606c64
#
_entry.id   31561a1af9291f3fff7913dc26606c64
#
_cell.length_a   1.000
_cell.length_b   1.000
_cell.length_c   1.000
_cell.angle_alpha   90.00
_cell.angle_beta   90.00
_cell.angle_gamma   90.00
#
_symmetry.space_group_name_H-M   'P 1'
#
loop_
_entity.id
_entity.type
_entity.pdbx_description
1 polymer ?
#
loop_
_entity_poly.entity_id
_entity_poly.type
_entity_poly.pdbx_seq_one_letter_code
_entity_poly.pdbx_strand_id
1 'polypeptide(L)'
;MKIMNIILPLLCVCSTMAAQEGGYTPRHNHVHEEDSTDVFFRHSSLSEVTVTGVTGETKLRNATAPVSIVSSQLLRSTASTNIIDAIASQPGISQLTTGGSISKPIIRGLGYNRVVVMSDGVRQEGQQWGDEHGVEIDGSTVGSVEILKGPASLMYGSDAMAGVVLMHPRPLPADGDIQVNASSEYQTNNGLFRYSLQSAGNRNGFVWDAAFSNGMAHAYKNRYDGYVPGSQFRDIAGRLRIGLNKQWGHSWLTWTYFHLTPSIIEGERNEETGELEHGYDFRSHSYGSSLPFQQVKHQKLVWDNTINLGAGYLKAIVGYQQNNRQEYEEERNDYELYFKLHTLTYDLRFLTHDMNGWKLSTGIGGMVQRSDNKGEEYLIPDYRLYDIGVFATMSKTIASHVTMNGGLRYDHRRLHGRPLTEDNSLRFNDITRHFNGVTGSIGAVWNINKQWNMRMNVARGFRTPNMSELASNGVHEGSLRYEVGNEALKAEYSLQTDLGIDLTTGCLTAQLALFANKIDNYIFTHRISEVMEEGYMTYAYTQGDARLMGFEAGIDLHPIHSLHLENTFSYVNARQLHAEKGMKHLPFTPAPRWTSELKWELLHHAHSTINHHHHTAKDSQQGMYHSKRLGLNNLYVAAAMECFLRQDKVRNADNTESATPSYTLVNLSAGTDVIIGKRKVAEVFLTADNIFNRAYQNHLSRLKYADMNTLTNRRGVYDMGRNITIKLVIPVDISTHSL
;
A
#
# COMPACT_ATOMS: atom_id res chain seq x y z
N MET A 1 -33.34 11.33 7.38
CA MET A 1 -34.53 10.54 7.77
C MET A 1 -35.15 9.69 6.63
N LYS A 2 -34.91 9.95 5.34
CA LYS A 2 -35.44 9.08 4.23
C LYS A 2 -34.58 7.86 3.90
N ILE A 3 -33.33 7.82 4.31
CA ILE A 3 -32.39 6.69 4.08
C ILE A 3 -32.65 5.55 5.07
N MET A 4 -33.09 5.87 6.28
CA MET A 4 -33.37 4.85 7.31
C MET A 4 -34.59 3.96 7.01
N ASN A 5 -35.49 4.44 6.13
CA ASN A 5 -36.70 3.68 5.75
C ASN A 5 -36.46 2.65 4.62
N ILE A 6 -35.31 2.65 3.99
CA ILE A 6 -34.94 1.69 2.92
C ILE A 6 -34.14 0.52 3.51
N ILE A 7 -33.40 0.74 4.60
CA ILE A 7 -32.57 -0.29 5.24
C ILE A 7 -33.41 -1.28 6.06
N LEU A 8 -34.49 -0.83 6.67
CA LEU A 8 -35.33 -1.68 7.51
C LEU A 8 -36.07 -2.82 6.76
N PRO A 9 -36.63 -2.62 5.55
CA PRO A 9 -37.26 -3.71 4.81
C PRO A 9 -36.24 -4.69 4.21
N LEU A 10 -34.99 -4.26 3.90
CA LEU A 10 -33.93 -5.15 3.44
C LEU A 10 -33.42 -6.09 4.57
N LEU A 11 -33.34 -5.60 5.79
CA LEU A 11 -32.99 -6.43 6.96
C LEU A 11 -34.04 -7.51 7.24
N CYS A 12 -35.34 -7.22 6.98
CA CYS A 12 -36.40 -8.21 7.13
C CYS A 12 -36.37 -9.32 6.07
N VAL A 13 -35.93 -9.01 4.84
CA VAL A 13 -35.78 -10.02 3.77
C VAL A 13 -34.63 -10.98 4.08
N CYS A 14 -33.53 -10.48 4.64
CA CYS A 14 -32.40 -11.31 5.04
C CYS A 14 -32.73 -12.24 6.23
N SER A 15 -33.57 -11.80 7.16
CA SER A 15 -33.95 -12.63 8.33
C SER A 15 -34.88 -13.81 7.97
N THR A 16 -35.66 -13.70 6.90
CA THR A 16 -36.54 -14.80 6.43
C THR A 16 -35.82 -15.87 5.61
N MET A 17 -34.70 -15.53 4.95
CA MET A 17 -33.90 -16.53 4.22
C MET A 17 -32.94 -17.33 5.12
N ALA A 18 -32.53 -16.79 6.28
CA ALA A 18 -31.66 -17.49 7.21
C ALA A 18 -32.33 -18.66 8.01
N ALA A 19 -33.64 -18.83 7.89
CA ALA A 19 -34.41 -19.82 8.67
C ALA A 19 -34.54 -21.22 8.02
N GLN A 20 -33.88 -21.47 6.88
CA GLN A 20 -34.03 -22.73 6.13
C GLN A 20 -32.78 -23.62 6.03
N GLU A 21 -31.73 -23.38 6.81
CA GLU A 21 -30.58 -24.31 6.83
C GLU A 21 -30.65 -25.28 8.02
N GLY A 22 -31.10 -26.49 7.71
CA GLY A 22 -31.06 -27.66 8.59
C GLY A 22 -29.66 -28.22 8.77
N GLY A 23 -29.39 -28.63 9.99
CA GLY A 23 -28.18 -29.11 10.61
C GLY A 23 -27.12 -29.85 9.80
N TYR A 24 -25.89 -29.39 10.00
CA TYR A 24 -24.68 -30.12 9.63
C TYR A 24 -23.76 -30.26 10.84
N THR A 25 -23.44 -31.49 11.21
CA THR A 25 -22.46 -31.85 12.23
C THR A 25 -21.06 -31.90 11.60
N PRO A 26 -20.01 -31.29 12.19
CA PRO A 26 -18.67 -31.31 11.60
C PRO A 26 -17.95 -32.60 11.95
N ARG A 27 -17.48 -33.34 10.95
CA ARG A 27 -16.43 -34.35 11.07
C ARG A 27 -15.08 -33.72 10.73
N HIS A 28 -14.11 -33.90 11.62
CA HIS A 28 -12.69 -33.62 11.37
C HIS A 28 -12.19 -34.35 10.12
N ASN A 29 -11.56 -33.61 9.20
CA ASN A 29 -10.54 -34.19 8.30
C ASN A 29 -9.65 -33.11 7.69
N HIS A 30 -8.36 -33.40 7.71
CA HIS A 30 -7.26 -33.01 6.80
C HIS A 30 -7.35 -31.69 6.03
N VAL A 31 -6.30 -30.90 6.25
CA VAL A 31 -5.96 -29.72 5.47
C VAL A 31 -5.85 -30.11 3.99
N HIS A 32 -6.90 -29.85 3.23
CA HIS A 32 -6.82 -29.67 1.80
C HIS A 32 -6.76 -28.18 1.54
N GLU A 33 -5.84 -27.76 0.66
CA GLU A 33 -5.85 -26.43 0.05
C GLU A 33 -7.28 -26.16 -0.44
N GLU A 34 -8.01 -25.35 0.29
CA GLU A 34 -9.27 -24.81 -0.19
C GLU A 34 -8.92 -23.78 -1.27
N ASP A 35 -9.28 -24.12 -2.49
CA ASP A 35 -9.41 -23.18 -3.60
C ASP A 35 -10.19 -21.97 -3.09
N SER A 36 -9.49 -20.86 -2.92
CA SER A 36 -10.00 -19.63 -2.35
C SER A 36 -10.92 -18.91 -3.33
N THR A 37 -12.09 -19.48 -3.60
CA THR A 37 -13.12 -18.85 -4.43
C THR A 37 -13.86 -17.70 -3.71
N ASP A 38 -13.72 -17.61 -2.39
CA ASP A 38 -14.40 -16.58 -1.58
C ASP A 38 -13.61 -15.27 -1.37
N VAL A 39 -12.48 -15.07 -2.07
CA VAL A 39 -11.59 -13.93 -1.86
C VAL A 39 -11.85 -12.79 -2.86
N PHE A 40 -13.04 -12.72 -3.46
CA PHE A 40 -13.39 -11.60 -4.35
C PHE A 40 -13.78 -10.32 -3.62
N PHE A 41 -13.94 -10.37 -2.32
CA PHE A 41 -14.34 -9.20 -1.54
C PHE A 41 -13.12 -8.36 -1.17
N ARG A 42 -13.26 -7.04 -1.29
CA ARG A 42 -12.36 -6.09 -0.63
C ARG A 42 -12.31 -6.34 0.90
N HIS A 43 -13.34 -7.00 1.42
CA HIS A 43 -13.47 -7.49 2.78
C HIS A 43 -13.58 -9.02 2.77
N SER A 44 -12.44 -9.70 2.91
CA SER A 44 -12.39 -11.15 3.12
C SER A 44 -13.21 -11.55 4.34
N SER A 45 -13.83 -12.72 4.31
CA SER A 45 -14.51 -13.29 5.48
C SER A 45 -13.56 -13.25 6.69
N LEU A 46 -13.94 -12.51 7.73
CA LEU A 46 -13.12 -12.24 8.93
C LEU A 46 -12.67 -13.50 9.69
N SER A 47 -13.26 -14.66 9.40
CA SER A 47 -13.05 -15.87 10.20
C SER A 47 -11.84 -16.70 9.78
N GLU A 48 -11.35 -16.61 8.56
CA GLU A 48 -10.36 -17.55 7.99
C GLU A 48 -9.02 -16.90 7.64
N VAL A 49 -8.98 -15.58 7.43
CA VAL A 49 -7.75 -14.89 7.04
C VAL A 49 -6.82 -14.70 8.24
N THR A 50 -5.58 -15.13 8.07
CA THR A 50 -4.50 -14.91 9.04
C THR A 50 -3.74 -13.65 8.68
N VAL A 51 -3.49 -12.81 9.67
CA VAL A 51 -2.71 -11.57 9.57
C VAL A 51 -1.49 -11.60 10.47
N THR A 52 -0.48 -10.84 10.12
CA THR A 52 0.70 -10.64 10.96
C THR A 52 0.33 -9.66 12.08
N GLY A 53 -0.24 -10.16 13.16
CA GLY A 53 -0.68 -9.34 14.30
C GLY A 53 0.48 -8.78 15.12
N VAL A 54 0.13 -8.02 16.17
CA VAL A 54 1.09 -7.38 17.09
C VAL A 54 1.99 -8.40 17.83
N THR A 55 1.52 -9.63 18.03
CA THR A 55 2.23 -10.69 18.75
C THR A 55 2.59 -11.90 17.87
N GLY A 56 2.49 -11.76 16.54
CA GLY A 56 2.65 -12.84 15.56
C GLY A 56 1.36 -13.15 14.82
N GLU A 57 1.36 -14.25 14.06
CA GLU A 57 0.20 -14.63 13.24
C GLU A 57 -1.06 -14.83 14.07
N THR A 58 -2.13 -14.17 13.65
CA THR A 58 -3.45 -14.23 14.28
C THR A 58 -4.55 -14.19 13.22
N LYS A 59 -5.71 -14.78 13.53
CA LYS A 59 -6.88 -14.63 12.65
C LYS A 59 -7.31 -13.16 12.62
N LEU A 60 -7.68 -12.65 11.45
CA LEU A 60 -8.12 -11.26 11.27
C LEU A 60 -9.23 -10.89 12.26
N ARG A 61 -10.16 -11.81 12.51
CA ARG A 61 -11.23 -11.65 13.50
C ARG A 61 -10.73 -11.35 14.92
N ASN A 62 -9.53 -11.82 15.28
CA ASN A 62 -8.91 -11.65 16.60
C ASN A 62 -7.89 -10.51 16.63
N ALA A 63 -7.71 -9.79 15.53
CA ALA A 63 -6.82 -8.64 15.48
C ALA A 63 -7.44 -7.46 16.24
N THR A 64 -6.75 -6.93 17.24
CA THR A 64 -7.24 -5.80 18.05
C THR A 64 -7.06 -4.46 17.35
N ALA A 65 -6.03 -4.31 16.51
CA ALA A 65 -5.87 -3.16 15.64
C ALA A 65 -6.67 -3.33 14.35
N PRO A 66 -7.18 -2.25 13.74
CA PRO A 66 -7.80 -2.30 12.43
C PRO A 66 -6.78 -2.72 11.36
N VAL A 67 -7.11 -3.73 10.56
CA VAL A 67 -6.29 -4.24 9.46
C VAL A 67 -7.11 -4.26 8.18
N SER A 68 -6.54 -3.78 7.08
CA SER A 68 -7.06 -4.01 5.72
C SER A 68 -6.16 -4.98 4.99
N ILE A 69 -6.75 -5.86 4.18
CA ILE A 69 -6.01 -6.85 3.40
C ILE A 69 -6.36 -6.64 1.93
N VAL A 70 -5.32 -6.59 1.10
CA VAL A 70 -5.43 -6.58 -0.35
C VAL A 70 -4.91 -7.93 -0.84
N SER A 71 -5.81 -8.77 -1.33
CA SER A 71 -5.49 -10.11 -1.78
C SER A 71 -4.73 -10.10 -3.11
N SER A 72 -4.07 -11.22 -3.44
CA SER A 72 -3.38 -11.38 -4.71
C SER A 72 -4.34 -11.27 -5.90
N GLN A 73 -5.57 -11.70 -5.74
CA GLN A 73 -6.58 -11.60 -6.78
C GLN A 73 -6.99 -10.14 -7.03
N LEU A 74 -7.23 -9.36 -5.97
CA LEU A 74 -7.52 -7.93 -6.12
C LEU A 74 -6.36 -7.19 -6.79
N LEU A 75 -5.11 -7.49 -6.40
CA LEU A 75 -3.91 -6.92 -7.06
C LEU A 75 -3.81 -7.30 -8.54
N ARG A 76 -4.22 -8.53 -8.92
CA ARG A 76 -4.23 -8.96 -10.32
C ARG A 76 -5.36 -8.34 -11.13
N SER A 77 -6.55 -8.19 -10.55
CA SER A 77 -7.73 -7.66 -11.25
C SER A 77 -7.77 -6.13 -11.32
N THR A 78 -7.00 -5.43 -10.50
CA THR A 78 -6.96 -3.95 -10.49
C THR A 78 -6.00 -3.45 -11.56
N ALA A 79 -6.45 -2.49 -12.37
CA ALA A 79 -5.59 -1.69 -13.23
C ALA A 79 -4.90 -0.61 -12.37
N SER A 80 -3.58 -0.61 -12.34
CA SER A 80 -2.81 0.37 -11.57
C SER A 80 -1.47 0.65 -12.23
N THR A 81 -0.96 1.85 -12.05
CA THR A 81 0.36 2.22 -12.55
C THR A 81 1.48 1.79 -11.61
N ASN A 82 1.19 1.72 -10.32
CA ASN A 82 2.13 1.31 -9.26
C ASN A 82 1.38 0.59 -8.13
N ILE A 83 2.11 -0.04 -7.20
CA ILE A 83 1.52 -0.84 -6.10
C ILE A 83 0.73 0.01 -5.09
N ILE A 84 1.11 1.27 -4.87
CA ILE A 84 0.41 2.16 -3.94
C ILE A 84 -0.95 2.56 -4.51
N ASP A 85 -1.04 2.80 -5.81
CA ASP A 85 -2.28 3.04 -6.52
C ASP A 85 -3.27 1.86 -6.35
N ALA A 86 -2.78 0.63 -6.48
CA ALA A 86 -3.59 -0.57 -6.26
C ALA A 86 -4.20 -0.66 -4.85
N ILE A 87 -3.46 -0.26 -3.81
CA ILE A 87 -3.93 -0.33 -2.42
C ILE A 87 -4.72 0.90 -1.97
N ALA A 88 -4.61 2.03 -2.66
CA ALA A 88 -5.29 3.28 -2.32
C ALA A 88 -6.82 3.17 -2.42
N SER A 89 -7.34 2.15 -3.10
CA SER A 89 -8.78 1.86 -3.16
C SER A 89 -9.38 1.46 -1.80
N GLN A 90 -8.57 1.01 -0.84
CA GLN A 90 -9.03 0.58 0.48
C GLN A 90 -9.58 1.73 1.32
N PRO A 91 -10.63 1.52 2.16
CA PRO A 91 -11.16 2.54 3.06
C PRO A 91 -10.06 3.10 3.97
N GLY A 92 -10.02 4.44 4.13
CA GLY A 92 -9.04 5.13 4.97
C GLY A 92 -7.62 5.14 4.43
N ILE A 93 -7.38 4.57 3.23
CA ILE A 93 -6.11 4.64 2.51
C ILE A 93 -6.26 5.62 1.36
N SER A 94 -5.26 6.46 1.18
CA SER A 94 -5.14 7.41 0.08
C SER A 94 -3.70 7.40 -0.41
N GLN A 95 -3.43 8.12 -1.48
CA GLN A 95 -2.08 8.27 -2.00
C GLN A 95 -1.75 9.76 -2.26
N LEU A 96 -0.52 10.12 -1.98
CA LEU A 96 0.09 11.34 -2.46
C LEU A 96 0.77 11.04 -3.78
N THR A 97 0.53 11.85 -4.82
CA THR A 97 1.10 11.64 -6.16
C THR A 97 1.70 12.92 -6.73
N THR A 98 2.77 12.75 -7.52
CA THR A 98 3.37 13.79 -8.38
C THR A 98 3.41 13.35 -9.84
N GLY A 99 2.68 12.29 -10.19
CA GLY A 99 2.60 11.70 -11.53
C GLY A 99 2.16 10.23 -11.48
N GLY A 100 2.09 9.57 -12.61
CA GLY A 100 1.56 8.21 -12.71
C GLY A 100 2.39 7.12 -12.04
N SER A 101 3.71 7.30 -11.90
CA SER A 101 4.62 6.30 -11.33
C SER A 101 5.10 6.62 -9.93
N ILE A 102 4.88 7.84 -9.45
CA ILE A 102 5.39 8.34 -8.17
C ILE A 102 4.24 8.42 -7.18
N SER A 103 4.27 7.61 -6.13
CA SER A 103 3.17 7.53 -5.17
C SER A 103 3.64 7.12 -3.77
N LYS A 104 3.02 7.70 -2.74
CA LYS A 104 3.23 7.37 -1.31
C LYS A 104 1.90 7.07 -0.63
N PRO A 105 1.86 6.08 0.30
CA PRO A 105 0.64 5.75 1.01
C PRO A 105 0.33 6.79 2.12
N ILE A 106 -0.95 7.11 2.26
CA ILE A 106 -1.49 7.91 3.35
C ILE A 106 -2.55 7.09 4.07
N ILE A 107 -2.40 6.91 5.38
CA ILE A 107 -3.32 6.15 6.23
C ILE A 107 -4.05 7.13 7.15
N ARG A 108 -5.39 7.24 7.01
CA ARG A 108 -6.24 8.10 7.86
C ARG A 108 -5.78 9.55 7.93
N GLY A 109 -5.25 10.08 6.82
CA GLY A 109 -4.75 11.43 6.71
C GLY A 109 -3.33 11.64 7.23
N LEU A 110 -2.63 10.58 7.63
CA LEU A 110 -1.23 10.60 8.01
C LEU A 110 -0.39 9.95 6.91
N GLY A 111 0.53 10.69 6.35
CA GLY A 111 1.43 10.25 5.30
C GLY A 111 2.89 10.55 5.64
N TYR A 112 3.73 10.61 4.61
CA TYR A 112 5.16 10.86 4.71
C TYR A 112 5.87 9.82 5.59
N ASN A 113 6.77 10.28 6.42
CA ASN A 113 7.57 9.45 7.32
C ASN A 113 6.78 8.90 8.54
N ARG A 114 5.42 8.92 8.51
CA ARG A 114 4.55 8.32 9.53
C ARG A 114 3.99 6.97 9.13
N VAL A 115 4.17 6.58 7.86
CA VAL A 115 3.80 5.26 7.34
C VAL A 115 5.07 4.48 7.03
N VAL A 116 5.21 3.30 7.63
CA VAL A 116 6.29 2.38 7.33
C VAL A 116 5.85 1.40 6.26
N VAL A 117 6.63 1.29 5.19
CA VAL A 117 6.42 0.28 4.15
C VAL A 117 7.44 -0.83 4.36
N MET A 118 6.96 -2.08 4.44
CA MET A 118 7.78 -3.27 4.64
C MET A 118 7.70 -4.17 3.42
N SER A 119 8.83 -4.67 2.96
CA SER A 119 8.93 -5.66 1.89
C SER A 119 10.00 -6.68 2.24
N ASP A 120 9.70 -7.96 2.07
CA ASP A 120 10.61 -9.06 2.44
C ASP A 120 11.06 -9.04 3.92
N GLY A 121 10.21 -8.53 4.81
CA GLY A 121 10.49 -8.44 6.25
C GLY A 121 11.39 -7.30 6.68
N VAL A 122 11.83 -6.43 5.77
CA VAL A 122 12.63 -5.24 6.07
C VAL A 122 11.91 -3.96 5.61
N ARG A 123 12.20 -2.85 6.29
CA ARG A 123 11.67 -1.55 5.95
C ARG A 123 12.23 -1.10 4.59
N GLN A 124 11.36 -0.63 3.71
CA GLN A 124 11.74 -0.01 2.44
C GLN A 124 12.18 1.43 2.69
N GLU A 125 13.41 1.76 2.31
CA GLU A 125 13.98 3.10 2.47
C GLU A 125 14.27 3.71 1.09
N GLY A 126 14.29 5.04 0.98
CA GLY A 126 14.51 5.77 -0.28
C GLY A 126 13.39 6.74 -0.64
N GLN A 127 12.34 6.82 0.20
CA GLN A 127 11.16 7.68 -0.02
C GLN A 127 11.06 8.86 0.96
N GLN A 128 12.05 9.03 1.83
CA GLN A 128 11.95 9.91 2.98
C GLN A 128 12.27 11.39 2.68
N TRP A 129 12.84 11.70 1.51
CA TRP A 129 13.38 13.04 1.27
C TRP A 129 12.32 14.04 0.78
N GLY A 130 11.45 13.68 -0.16
CA GLY A 130 10.47 14.60 -0.75
C GLY A 130 9.18 13.92 -1.21
N ASP A 131 8.24 14.69 -1.71
CA ASP A 131 6.93 14.20 -2.18
C ASP A 131 7.04 13.42 -3.49
N GLU A 132 7.99 13.79 -4.35
CA GLU A 132 8.32 13.16 -5.63
C GLU A 132 9.14 11.88 -5.48
N HIS A 133 9.46 11.46 -4.26
CA HIS A 133 10.17 10.21 -3.99
C HIS A 133 9.19 9.10 -3.60
N GLY A 134 8.70 8.34 -4.57
CA GLY A 134 7.72 7.29 -4.39
C GLY A 134 8.26 6.01 -3.74
N VAL A 135 7.38 5.03 -3.56
CA VAL A 135 7.74 3.69 -3.08
C VAL A 135 8.23 2.84 -4.24
N GLU A 136 9.47 2.37 -4.16
CA GLU A 136 10.15 1.62 -5.21
C GLU A 136 10.01 0.11 -4.97
N ILE A 137 8.87 -0.45 -5.33
CA ILE A 137 8.56 -1.88 -5.19
C ILE A 137 7.83 -2.37 -6.44
N ASP A 138 8.31 -3.47 -7.01
CA ASP A 138 7.62 -4.16 -8.09
C ASP A 138 6.34 -4.85 -7.60
N GLY A 139 5.19 -4.33 -8.01
CA GLY A 139 3.88 -4.88 -7.67
C GLY A 139 3.65 -6.29 -8.23
N SER A 140 4.35 -6.71 -9.29
CA SER A 140 4.20 -8.03 -9.91
C SER A 140 4.70 -9.17 -8.99
N THR A 141 5.62 -8.87 -8.07
CA THR A 141 6.18 -9.84 -7.12
C THR A 141 5.44 -9.88 -5.77
N VAL A 142 4.50 -8.94 -5.56
CA VAL A 142 3.69 -8.88 -4.34
C VAL A 142 2.52 -9.86 -4.43
N GLY A 143 2.41 -10.74 -3.45
CA GLY A 143 1.32 -11.71 -3.34
C GLY A 143 0.09 -11.15 -2.63
N SER A 144 0.30 -10.39 -1.56
CA SER A 144 -0.76 -9.71 -0.80
C SER A 144 -0.20 -8.51 -0.05
N VAL A 145 -1.08 -7.60 0.36
CA VAL A 145 -0.70 -6.46 1.18
C VAL A 145 -1.57 -6.41 2.43
N GLU A 146 -0.93 -6.39 3.60
CA GLU A 146 -1.61 -6.09 4.86
C GLU A 146 -1.35 -4.64 5.24
N ILE A 147 -2.38 -3.91 5.67
CA ILE A 147 -2.27 -2.51 6.09
C ILE A 147 -2.74 -2.42 7.53
N LEU A 148 -1.78 -2.33 8.45
CA LEU A 148 -2.04 -2.10 9.86
C LEU A 148 -2.27 -0.60 10.09
N LYS A 149 -3.43 -0.22 10.59
CA LYS A 149 -3.81 1.19 10.77
C LYS A 149 -3.63 1.63 12.22
N GLY A 150 -2.89 2.72 12.42
CA GLY A 150 -2.59 3.30 13.72
C GLY A 150 -1.30 2.76 14.35
N PRO A 151 -0.89 3.31 15.52
CA PRO A 151 0.41 3.03 16.15
C PRO A 151 0.46 1.69 16.90
N ALA A 152 -0.38 0.72 16.55
CA ALA A 152 -0.37 -0.62 17.13
C ALA A 152 0.77 -1.52 16.62
N SER A 153 1.65 -0.99 15.80
CA SER A 153 2.72 -1.71 15.10
C SER A 153 4.02 -1.78 15.93
N LEU A 154 3.95 -2.24 17.18
CA LEU A 154 5.10 -2.31 18.10
C LEU A 154 6.30 -3.09 17.57
N MET A 155 6.09 -4.02 16.65
CA MET A 155 7.16 -4.84 16.08
C MET A 155 7.93 -4.17 14.95
N TYR A 156 7.44 -3.03 14.41
CA TYR A 156 8.00 -2.43 13.18
C TYR A 156 8.83 -1.16 13.41
N GLY A 157 8.99 -0.77 14.67
CA GLY A 157 9.88 0.32 15.06
C GLY A 157 9.23 1.70 15.10
N SER A 158 10.05 2.69 15.43
CA SER A 158 9.70 4.09 15.33
C SER A 158 9.23 4.45 13.92
N ASP A 159 8.52 5.57 13.78
CA ASP A 159 7.95 6.08 12.54
C ASP A 159 6.66 5.35 12.04
N ALA A 160 6.31 4.17 12.58
CA ALA A 160 5.04 3.50 12.31
C ALA A 160 3.85 4.14 13.06
N MET A 161 3.76 5.46 13.05
CA MET A 161 2.78 6.22 13.84
C MET A 161 1.39 6.23 13.19
N ALA A 162 1.33 6.26 11.85
CA ALA A 162 0.09 6.15 11.09
C ALA A 162 -0.30 4.69 10.85
N GLY A 163 0.70 3.82 10.75
CA GLY A 163 0.54 2.41 10.47
C GLY A 163 1.68 1.82 9.66
N VAL A 164 1.45 0.59 9.21
CA VAL A 164 2.43 -0.18 8.44
C VAL A 164 1.76 -0.81 7.23
N VAL A 165 2.40 -0.71 6.08
CA VAL A 165 2.03 -1.42 4.85
C VAL A 165 2.98 -2.60 4.69
N LEU A 166 2.50 -3.81 4.87
CA LEU A 166 3.27 -5.05 4.77
C LEU A 166 3.03 -5.67 3.40
N MET A 167 4.05 -5.69 2.56
CA MET A 167 4.00 -6.33 1.25
C MET A 167 4.57 -7.73 1.36
N HIS A 168 3.68 -8.72 1.27
CA HIS A 168 4.05 -10.14 1.32
C HIS A 168 4.34 -10.66 -0.09
N PRO A 169 5.41 -11.42 -0.27
CA PRO A 169 5.64 -12.14 -1.53
C PRO A 169 4.58 -13.24 -1.70
N ARG A 170 4.48 -13.77 -2.91
CA ARG A 170 3.63 -14.95 -3.16
C ARG A 170 4.07 -16.13 -2.30
N PRO A 171 3.15 -16.96 -1.81
CA PRO A 171 3.48 -18.18 -1.10
C PRO A 171 4.37 -19.09 -1.96
N LEU A 172 5.30 -19.79 -1.32
CA LEU A 172 6.11 -20.82 -1.99
C LEU A 172 5.25 -22.05 -2.26
N PRO A 173 5.47 -22.76 -3.39
CA PRO A 173 4.77 -23.99 -3.70
C PRO A 173 5.02 -25.10 -2.66
N ALA A 174 4.12 -26.07 -2.60
CA ALA A 174 4.29 -27.29 -1.82
C ALA A 174 5.53 -28.08 -2.27
N ASP A 175 6.03 -28.99 -1.42
CA ASP A 175 7.17 -29.83 -1.79
C ASP A 175 6.83 -30.71 -2.99
N GLY A 176 7.67 -30.71 -4.00
CA GLY A 176 7.48 -31.37 -5.28
C GLY A 176 6.77 -30.54 -6.35
N ASP A 177 6.32 -29.34 -6.05
CA ASP A 177 5.62 -28.48 -7.00
C ASP A 177 6.49 -27.34 -7.53
N ILE A 178 6.26 -26.99 -8.80
CA ILE A 178 6.87 -25.85 -9.50
C ILE A 178 5.73 -25.04 -10.11
N GLN A 179 5.74 -23.75 -9.86
CA GLN A 179 4.81 -22.77 -10.42
C GLN A 179 5.55 -21.82 -11.35
N VAL A 180 5.00 -21.60 -12.54
CA VAL A 180 5.47 -20.59 -13.47
C VAL A 180 4.29 -19.68 -13.81
N ASN A 181 4.45 -18.39 -13.66
CA ASN A 181 3.44 -17.40 -14.00
C ASN A 181 4.02 -16.40 -15.00
N ALA A 182 3.35 -16.23 -16.13
CA ALA A 182 3.62 -15.15 -17.05
C ALA A 182 2.44 -14.18 -17.06
N SER A 183 2.69 -12.89 -17.06
CA SER A 183 1.63 -11.89 -17.18
C SER A 183 1.97 -10.81 -18.19
N SER A 184 0.93 -10.24 -18.80
CA SER A 184 1.03 -9.08 -19.68
C SER A 184 -0.15 -8.16 -19.45
N GLU A 185 0.10 -6.86 -19.49
CA GLU A 185 -0.90 -5.81 -19.28
C GLU A 185 -0.70 -4.69 -20.30
N TYR A 186 -1.79 -4.17 -20.86
CA TYR A 186 -1.79 -3.00 -21.70
C TYR A 186 -2.88 -2.02 -21.31
N GLN A 187 -2.53 -0.73 -21.21
CA GLN A 187 -3.43 0.38 -20.90
C GLN A 187 -3.50 1.36 -22.07
N THR A 188 -4.69 1.81 -22.42
CA THR A 188 -4.89 2.61 -23.65
C THR A 188 -4.61 4.10 -23.48
N ASN A 189 -4.66 4.65 -22.27
CA ASN A 189 -4.53 6.09 -22.06
C ASN A 189 -3.07 6.54 -22.16
N ASN A 190 -2.19 5.88 -21.41
CA ASN A 190 -0.75 6.16 -21.35
C ASN A 190 0.09 5.10 -22.09
N GLY A 191 -0.56 4.20 -22.84
CA GLY A 191 0.11 3.11 -23.56
C GLY A 191 0.92 2.19 -22.65
N LEU A 192 0.65 2.14 -21.33
CA LEU A 192 1.40 1.28 -20.43
C LEU A 192 1.41 -0.15 -20.93
N PHE A 193 2.58 -0.66 -21.21
CA PHE A 193 2.83 -2.05 -21.52
C PHE A 193 3.73 -2.65 -20.45
N ARG A 194 3.18 -3.59 -19.67
CA ARG A 194 3.91 -4.30 -18.61
C ARG A 194 3.87 -5.78 -18.86
N TYR A 195 4.96 -6.47 -18.63
CA TYR A 195 5.02 -7.92 -18.65
C TYR A 195 5.89 -8.44 -17.51
N SER A 196 5.57 -9.62 -17.02
CA SER A 196 6.35 -10.29 -15.97
C SER A 196 6.41 -11.79 -16.21
N LEU A 197 7.51 -12.38 -15.73
CA LEU A 197 7.72 -13.83 -15.65
C LEU A 197 8.20 -14.17 -14.27
N GLN A 198 7.58 -15.17 -13.65
CA GLN A 198 7.96 -15.68 -12.34
C GLN A 198 8.02 -17.20 -12.36
N SER A 199 9.03 -17.78 -11.71
CA SER A 199 9.12 -19.23 -11.43
C SER A 199 9.43 -19.43 -9.96
N ALA A 200 8.63 -20.22 -9.27
CA ALA A 200 8.85 -20.62 -7.90
C ALA A 200 8.74 -22.14 -7.77
N GLY A 201 9.49 -22.73 -6.85
CA GLY A 201 9.44 -24.16 -6.63
C GLY A 201 9.99 -24.56 -5.26
N ASN A 202 9.65 -25.82 -4.89
CA ASN A 202 10.14 -26.45 -3.69
C ASN A 202 10.44 -27.92 -4.02
N ARG A 203 11.65 -28.36 -3.76
CA ARG A 203 12.04 -29.75 -3.95
C ARG A 203 12.89 -30.24 -2.80
N ASN A 204 12.35 -31.18 -2.04
CA ASN A 204 13.01 -31.71 -0.83
C ASN A 204 13.41 -30.61 0.14
N GLY A 205 12.60 -29.53 0.23
CA GLY A 205 12.84 -28.38 1.08
C GLY A 205 13.88 -27.38 0.54
N PHE A 206 14.50 -27.62 -0.63
CA PHE A 206 15.19 -26.54 -1.35
C PHE A 206 14.15 -25.71 -2.08
N VAL A 207 14.15 -24.40 -1.81
CA VAL A 207 13.15 -23.47 -2.37
C VAL A 207 13.84 -22.41 -3.23
N TRP A 208 13.15 -22.01 -4.30
CA TRP A 208 13.52 -20.88 -5.13
C TRP A 208 12.28 -20.07 -5.51
N ASP A 209 12.46 -18.78 -5.75
CA ASP A 209 11.48 -17.86 -6.34
C ASP A 209 12.26 -16.82 -7.15
N ALA A 210 12.12 -16.87 -8.46
CA ALA A 210 12.76 -15.96 -9.40
C ALA A 210 11.70 -15.22 -10.19
N ALA A 211 11.81 -13.89 -10.27
CA ALA A 211 10.89 -13.06 -11.02
C ALA A 211 11.61 -11.98 -11.78
N PHE A 212 11.05 -11.62 -12.93
CA PHE A 212 11.46 -10.49 -13.75
C PHE A 212 10.21 -9.74 -14.21
N SER A 213 10.26 -8.42 -14.24
CA SER A 213 9.23 -7.58 -14.82
C SER A 213 9.83 -6.38 -15.56
N ASN A 214 9.08 -5.87 -16.54
CA ASN A 214 9.35 -4.62 -17.20
C ASN A 214 8.03 -3.91 -17.50
N GLY A 215 7.99 -2.61 -17.21
CA GLY A 215 6.87 -1.72 -17.50
C GLY A 215 7.37 -0.48 -18.25
N MET A 216 6.59 0.01 -19.20
CA MET A 216 6.87 1.25 -19.90
C MET A 216 5.57 1.96 -20.28
N ALA A 217 5.52 3.26 -20.04
CA ALA A 217 4.38 4.10 -20.34
C ALA A 217 4.82 5.39 -21.05
N HIS A 218 4.09 5.79 -22.06
CA HIS A 218 4.20 7.13 -22.65
C HIS A 218 3.38 8.15 -21.84
N ALA A 219 3.36 9.42 -22.22
CA ALA A 219 2.61 10.46 -21.53
C ALA A 219 1.12 10.10 -21.46
N TYR A 220 0.51 10.23 -20.28
CA TYR A 220 -0.93 10.10 -20.14
C TYR A 220 -1.63 11.34 -20.71
N LYS A 221 -2.92 11.19 -21.02
CA LYS A 221 -3.75 12.31 -21.45
C LYS A 221 -4.99 12.47 -20.59
N ASN A 222 -5.42 13.73 -20.47
CA ASN A 222 -6.69 14.09 -19.89
C ASN A 222 -7.48 15.00 -20.83
N ARG A 223 -8.69 15.35 -20.43
CA ARG A 223 -9.63 16.10 -21.29
C ARG A 223 -9.18 17.56 -21.51
N TYR A 224 -8.43 18.16 -20.59
CA TYR A 224 -8.13 19.60 -20.60
C TYR A 224 -6.71 19.90 -21.07
N ASP A 225 -5.74 19.09 -20.68
CA ASP A 225 -4.33 19.33 -20.98
C ASP A 225 -3.85 18.54 -22.22
N GLY A 226 -4.66 17.62 -22.74
CA GLY A 226 -4.19 16.71 -23.77
C GLY A 226 -3.20 15.70 -23.20
N TYR A 227 -2.09 15.46 -23.88
CA TYR A 227 -0.98 14.69 -23.35
C TYR A 227 -0.17 15.54 -22.39
N VAL A 228 0.11 14.99 -21.18
CA VAL A 228 0.81 15.68 -20.11
C VAL A 228 2.31 15.38 -20.20
N PRO A 229 3.14 16.37 -20.56
CA PRO A 229 4.59 16.22 -20.59
C PRO A 229 5.13 15.81 -19.21
N GLY A 230 6.21 15.02 -19.19
CA GLY A 230 6.82 14.59 -17.93
C GLY A 230 6.07 13.46 -17.21
N SER A 231 4.99 12.91 -17.80
CA SER A 231 4.21 11.84 -17.17
C SER A 231 4.61 10.42 -17.62
N GLN A 232 5.52 10.29 -18.56
CA GLN A 232 6.05 9.01 -19.03
C GLN A 232 7.03 8.40 -18.01
N PHE A 233 7.08 7.06 -18.01
CA PHE A 233 8.00 6.34 -17.14
C PHE A 233 8.36 4.96 -17.69
N ARG A 234 9.44 4.40 -17.15
CA ARG A 234 9.86 3.03 -17.38
C ARG A 234 10.35 2.40 -16.08
N ASP A 235 9.98 1.13 -15.84
CA ASP A 235 10.49 0.34 -14.73
C ASP A 235 11.01 -1.03 -15.20
N ILE A 236 12.06 -1.52 -14.51
CA ILE A 236 12.58 -2.87 -14.67
C ILE A 236 12.83 -3.42 -13.28
N ALA A 237 12.37 -4.63 -13.01
CA ALA A 237 12.60 -5.28 -11.73
C ALA A 237 13.05 -6.73 -11.88
N GLY A 238 13.83 -7.16 -10.89
CA GLY A 238 14.27 -8.53 -10.74
C GLY A 238 14.20 -8.97 -9.29
N ARG A 239 13.85 -10.24 -9.05
CA ARG A 239 13.82 -10.88 -7.75
C ARG A 239 14.40 -12.26 -7.86
N LEU A 240 15.22 -12.63 -6.88
CA LEU A 240 15.73 -14.00 -6.71
C LEU A 240 15.73 -14.34 -5.23
N ARG A 241 14.97 -15.36 -4.84
CA ARG A 241 15.04 -16.00 -3.53
C ARG A 241 15.51 -17.43 -3.69
N ILE A 242 16.44 -17.83 -2.84
CA ILE A 242 16.89 -19.21 -2.69
C ILE A 242 16.98 -19.56 -1.21
N GLY A 243 16.80 -20.81 -0.85
CA GLY A 243 16.97 -21.22 0.54
C GLY A 243 16.48 -22.61 0.85
N LEU A 244 16.38 -22.87 2.14
CA LEU A 244 15.97 -24.15 2.70
C LEU A 244 14.72 -23.96 3.56
N ASN A 245 13.77 -24.89 3.42
CA ASN A 245 12.59 -25.03 4.26
C ASN A 245 12.59 -26.47 4.79
N LYS A 246 12.84 -26.66 6.08
CA LYS A 246 13.05 -27.94 6.74
C LYS A 246 12.28 -27.99 8.07
N GLN A 247 12.27 -29.14 8.74
CA GLN A 247 11.61 -29.31 10.03
C GLN A 247 12.14 -28.38 11.14
N TRP A 248 13.42 -27.99 11.07
CA TRP A 248 14.01 -27.05 12.01
C TRP A 248 13.58 -25.58 11.79
N GLY A 249 12.96 -25.28 10.64
CA GLY A 249 12.55 -23.95 10.23
C GLY A 249 12.98 -23.64 8.80
N HIS A 250 13.26 -22.37 8.51
CA HIS A 250 13.73 -21.94 7.19
C HIS A 250 14.92 -20.98 7.26
N SER A 251 15.68 -20.95 6.17
CA SER A 251 16.72 -19.93 5.93
C SER A 251 16.67 -19.55 4.46
N TRP A 252 16.33 -18.29 4.16
CA TRP A 252 16.14 -17.76 2.83
C TRP A 252 17.05 -16.55 2.59
N LEU A 253 17.68 -16.52 1.42
CA LEU A 253 18.39 -15.35 0.90
C LEU A 253 17.60 -14.79 -0.27
N THR A 254 17.17 -13.54 -0.18
CA THR A 254 16.40 -12.85 -1.21
C THR A 254 17.16 -11.64 -1.71
N TRP A 255 17.41 -11.57 -3.00
CA TRP A 255 17.92 -10.39 -3.69
C TRP A 255 16.79 -9.78 -4.53
N THR A 256 16.64 -8.44 -4.48
CA THR A 256 15.75 -7.69 -5.33
C THR A 256 16.46 -6.50 -5.95
N TYR A 257 16.08 -6.19 -7.17
CA TYR A 257 16.53 -5.03 -7.93
C TYR A 257 15.30 -4.32 -8.52
N PHE A 258 15.23 -3.02 -8.37
CA PHE A 258 14.19 -2.17 -8.97
C PHE A 258 14.86 -0.94 -9.57
N HIS A 259 14.59 -0.69 -10.85
CA HIS A 259 15.08 0.48 -11.56
C HIS A 259 13.87 1.20 -12.17
N LEU A 260 13.64 2.42 -11.74
CA LEU A 260 12.57 3.30 -12.20
C LEU A 260 13.19 4.53 -12.85
N THR A 261 12.67 4.92 -14.02
CA THR A 261 13.04 6.14 -14.73
C THR A 261 11.75 6.91 -15.04
N PRO A 262 11.22 7.70 -14.11
CA PRO A 262 10.09 8.58 -14.34
C PRO A 262 10.57 9.90 -14.89
N SER A 263 9.86 10.48 -15.84
CA SER A 263 9.99 11.92 -16.11
C SER A 263 9.27 12.72 -15.03
N ILE A 264 9.57 14.01 -14.91
CA ILE A 264 8.97 14.91 -13.94
C ILE A 264 8.00 15.86 -14.64
N ILE A 265 6.85 16.08 -14.04
CA ILE A 265 5.85 17.02 -14.54
C ILE A 265 6.11 18.38 -13.87
N GLU A 266 6.66 19.33 -14.58
CA GLU A 266 6.93 20.70 -14.09
C GLU A 266 5.64 21.50 -14.00
N GLY A 267 4.74 21.32 -14.97
CA GLY A 267 3.42 21.93 -14.96
C GLY A 267 3.41 23.41 -15.34
N GLU A 268 4.51 23.94 -15.83
CA GLU A 268 4.62 25.28 -16.40
C GLU A 268 3.79 25.40 -17.67
N ARG A 269 3.32 26.62 -17.97
CA ARG A 269 2.46 26.86 -19.12
C ARG A 269 2.89 28.06 -19.93
N ASN A 270 2.84 27.90 -21.23
CA ASN A 270 2.97 29.02 -22.14
C ASN A 270 1.81 30.00 -21.93
N GLU A 271 2.11 31.25 -21.66
CA GLU A 271 1.12 32.30 -21.34
C GLU A 271 0.19 32.61 -22.51
N GLU A 272 0.66 32.49 -23.76
CA GLU A 272 -0.10 32.82 -24.97
C GLU A 272 -1.01 31.66 -25.42
N THR A 273 -0.53 30.40 -25.34
CA THR A 273 -1.27 29.24 -25.81
C THR A 273 -2.01 28.49 -24.72
N GLY A 274 -1.59 28.68 -23.44
CA GLY A 274 -2.09 27.94 -22.28
C GLY A 274 -1.70 26.46 -22.25
N GLU A 275 -0.87 26.00 -23.20
CA GLU A 275 -0.38 24.64 -23.27
C GLU A 275 0.72 24.42 -22.22
N LEU A 276 0.86 23.16 -21.76
CA LEU A 276 1.96 22.79 -20.87
C LEU A 276 3.30 22.87 -21.60
N GLU A 277 4.27 23.55 -21.01
CA GLU A 277 5.64 23.60 -21.50
C GLU A 277 6.32 22.25 -21.33
N HIS A 278 7.34 22.01 -22.12
CA HIS A 278 8.07 20.74 -22.11
C HIS A 278 9.46 20.87 -22.69
N GLY A 279 10.36 20.03 -22.24
CA GLY A 279 11.69 19.91 -22.77
C GLY A 279 11.72 19.58 -24.29
N TYR A 280 12.81 19.92 -24.93
CA TYR A 280 13.01 19.76 -26.38
C TYR A 280 12.92 18.29 -26.86
N ASP A 281 13.11 17.33 -25.97
CA ASP A 281 13.14 15.90 -26.23
C ASP A 281 11.79 15.21 -25.99
N PHE A 282 10.79 15.91 -25.50
CA PHE A 282 9.46 15.36 -25.27
C PHE A 282 8.77 14.91 -26.57
N ARG A 283 8.19 13.71 -26.52
CA ARG A 283 7.32 13.13 -27.56
C ARG A 283 6.20 12.37 -26.86
N SER A 284 4.97 12.77 -27.12
CA SER A 284 3.77 12.27 -26.38
C SER A 284 3.59 10.76 -26.38
N HIS A 285 4.07 10.04 -27.37
CA HIS A 285 3.98 8.58 -27.50
C HIS A 285 5.33 7.88 -27.31
N SER A 286 6.35 8.60 -26.84
CA SER A 286 7.66 8.00 -26.54
C SER A 286 7.60 7.24 -25.22
N TYR A 287 8.14 6.04 -25.22
CA TYR A 287 8.37 5.25 -24.00
C TYR A 287 9.72 5.59 -23.30
N GLY A 288 10.48 6.52 -23.85
CA GLY A 288 11.66 7.08 -23.21
C GLY A 288 11.28 8.21 -22.28
N SER A 289 12.07 8.44 -21.23
CA SER A 289 11.96 9.63 -20.39
C SER A 289 12.24 10.89 -21.19
N SER A 290 11.61 11.99 -20.88
CA SER A 290 12.00 13.35 -21.30
C SER A 290 12.56 14.10 -20.10
N LEU A 291 13.36 15.13 -20.37
CA LEU A 291 13.80 16.06 -19.34
C LEU A 291 12.63 16.91 -18.82
N PRO A 292 12.60 17.23 -17.52
CA PRO A 292 13.41 16.62 -16.48
C PRO A 292 12.98 15.19 -16.12
N PHE A 293 13.89 14.38 -15.61
CA PHE A 293 13.59 13.00 -15.20
C PHE A 293 14.47 12.53 -14.03
N GLN A 294 13.97 11.52 -13.31
CA GLN A 294 14.76 10.82 -12.28
C GLN A 294 15.27 9.47 -12.79
N GLN A 295 16.38 9.02 -12.26
CA GLN A 295 16.85 7.66 -12.38
C GLN A 295 17.05 7.06 -10.99
N VAL A 296 16.19 6.10 -10.63
CA VAL A 296 16.20 5.46 -9.32
C VAL A 296 16.61 4.00 -9.45
N LYS A 297 17.69 3.61 -8.79
CA LYS A 297 18.16 2.22 -8.72
C LYS A 297 18.15 1.78 -7.26
N HIS A 298 17.25 0.86 -6.94
CA HIS A 298 17.12 0.29 -5.60
C HIS A 298 17.45 -1.20 -5.65
N GLN A 299 18.41 -1.61 -4.84
CA GLN A 299 18.75 -3.03 -4.66
C GLN A 299 18.76 -3.40 -3.20
N LYS A 300 18.35 -4.63 -2.93
CA LYS A 300 18.18 -5.12 -1.56
C LYS A 300 18.58 -6.59 -1.50
N LEU A 301 19.33 -6.95 -0.46
CA LEU A 301 19.69 -8.33 -0.11
C LEU A 301 19.19 -8.59 1.31
N VAL A 302 18.33 -9.60 1.48
CA VAL A 302 17.72 -9.95 2.75
C VAL A 302 18.00 -11.41 3.08
N TRP A 303 18.48 -11.66 4.30
CA TRP A 303 18.63 -12.98 4.87
C TRP A 303 17.57 -13.16 5.98
N ASP A 304 16.55 -13.98 5.72
CA ASP A 304 15.43 -14.28 6.62
C ASP A 304 15.57 -15.70 7.15
N ASN A 305 15.60 -15.84 8.48
CA ASN A 305 15.76 -17.11 9.17
C ASN A 305 14.69 -17.28 10.22
N THR A 306 14.12 -18.46 10.30
CA THR A 306 13.25 -18.90 11.39
C THR A 306 13.72 -20.26 11.88
N ILE A 307 14.00 -20.37 13.17
CA ILE A 307 14.51 -21.58 13.80
C ILE A 307 13.50 -22.02 14.88
N ASN A 308 13.00 -23.24 14.78
CA ASN A 308 12.11 -23.83 15.76
C ASN A 308 12.93 -24.31 16.98
N LEU A 309 12.60 -23.79 18.17
CA LEU A 309 13.29 -24.07 19.44
C LEU A 309 12.42 -24.90 20.41
N GLY A 310 11.37 -25.56 19.95
CA GLY A 310 10.47 -26.35 20.78
C GLY A 310 9.45 -25.51 21.57
N ALA A 311 9.87 -24.62 22.45
CA ALA A 311 8.99 -23.70 23.19
C ALA A 311 8.45 -22.54 22.34
N GLY A 312 9.02 -22.33 21.17
CA GLY A 312 8.70 -21.25 20.25
C GLY A 312 9.67 -21.25 19.08
N TYR A 313 9.77 -20.12 18.39
CA TYR A 313 10.70 -19.95 17.29
C TYR A 313 11.47 -18.63 17.39
N LEU A 314 12.72 -18.71 16.98
CA LEU A 314 13.60 -17.55 16.84
C LEU A 314 13.56 -17.10 15.39
N LYS A 315 13.18 -15.84 15.16
CA LYS A 315 13.22 -15.21 13.84
C LYS A 315 14.35 -14.19 13.81
N ALA A 316 15.21 -14.27 12.80
CA ALA A 316 16.32 -13.36 12.58
C ALA A 316 16.32 -12.88 11.13
N ILE A 317 16.20 -11.58 10.93
CA ILE A 317 16.22 -10.95 9.61
C ILE A 317 17.35 -9.93 9.58
N VAL A 318 18.19 -10.00 8.56
CA VAL A 318 19.20 -8.98 8.25
C VAL A 318 19.04 -8.56 6.80
N GLY A 319 18.91 -7.26 6.57
CA GLY A 319 18.73 -6.70 5.23
C GLY A 319 19.73 -5.59 4.96
N TYR A 320 20.37 -5.64 3.82
CA TYR A 320 21.14 -4.55 3.28
C TYR A 320 20.46 -4.01 2.02
N GLN A 321 20.32 -2.70 1.95
CA GLN A 321 19.77 -2.04 0.77
C GLN A 321 20.60 -0.83 0.37
N GLN A 322 20.62 -0.58 -0.92
CA GLN A 322 21.24 0.58 -1.54
C GLN A 322 20.23 1.24 -2.46
N ASN A 323 19.96 2.51 -2.23
CA ASN A 323 19.16 3.36 -3.10
C ASN A 323 20.05 4.41 -3.71
N ASN A 324 20.07 4.49 -5.03
CA ASN A 324 20.72 5.54 -5.80
C ASN A 324 19.63 6.29 -6.54
N ARG A 325 19.48 7.56 -6.24
CA ARG A 325 18.53 8.47 -6.89
C ARG A 325 19.30 9.61 -7.52
N GLN A 326 19.10 9.79 -8.81
CA GLN A 326 19.69 10.84 -9.62
C GLN A 326 18.57 11.63 -10.28
N GLU A 327 18.68 12.95 -10.33
CA GLU A 327 17.74 13.85 -10.98
C GLU A 327 18.49 14.61 -12.07
N TYR A 328 17.87 14.71 -13.24
CA TYR A 328 18.43 15.29 -14.47
C TYR A 328 17.45 16.36 -14.95
N GLU A 329 17.89 17.59 -15.02
CA GLU A 329 17.05 18.73 -15.33
C GLU A 329 17.27 19.25 -16.75
N GLU A 330 18.44 19.75 -17.06
CA GLU A 330 18.75 20.36 -18.35
C GLU A 330 19.41 19.38 -19.34
N GLU A 331 20.26 18.50 -18.85
CA GLU A 331 21.06 17.57 -19.67
C GLU A 331 20.90 16.11 -19.26
N ARG A 332 20.86 15.19 -20.24
CA ARG A 332 20.68 13.75 -20.00
C ARG A 332 21.87 13.04 -19.36
N ASN A 333 23.04 13.63 -19.39
CA ASN A 333 24.28 13.01 -18.92
C ASN A 333 24.85 13.71 -17.68
N ASP A 334 24.22 14.78 -17.24
CA ASP A 334 24.59 15.55 -16.08
C ASP A 334 23.45 15.54 -15.05
N TYR A 335 23.75 15.07 -13.86
CA TYR A 335 22.76 14.99 -12.78
C TYR A 335 23.01 16.11 -11.76
N GLU A 336 22.00 16.87 -11.47
CA GLU A 336 22.05 17.97 -10.51
C GLU A 336 21.93 17.43 -9.08
N LEU A 337 20.93 16.60 -8.79
CA LEU A 337 20.80 15.90 -7.50
C LEU A 337 21.23 14.44 -7.61
N TYR A 338 22.02 13.96 -6.64
CA TYR A 338 22.33 12.54 -6.51
C TYR A 338 22.43 12.13 -5.04
N PHE A 339 21.40 11.37 -4.59
CA PHE A 339 21.41 10.72 -3.28
C PHE A 339 21.85 9.27 -3.38
N LYS A 340 22.89 8.92 -2.60
CA LYS A 340 23.35 7.55 -2.44
C LYS A 340 23.14 7.08 -1.02
N LEU A 341 22.05 6.32 -0.81
CA LEU A 341 21.64 5.85 0.50
C LEU A 341 22.00 4.38 0.69
N HIS A 342 22.68 4.08 1.78
CA HIS A 342 22.97 2.73 2.26
C HIS A 342 22.25 2.48 3.57
N THR A 343 21.51 1.38 3.68
CA THR A 343 20.78 1.00 4.89
C THR A 343 21.04 -0.46 5.22
N LEU A 344 21.48 -0.73 6.43
CA LEU A 344 21.53 -2.05 7.05
C LEU A 344 20.42 -2.12 8.09
N THR A 345 19.49 -3.05 7.94
CA THR A 345 18.42 -3.34 8.93
C THR A 345 18.68 -4.67 9.60
N TYR A 346 18.29 -4.77 10.87
CA TYR A 346 18.36 -6.03 11.62
C TYR A 346 17.13 -6.16 12.53
N ASP A 347 16.63 -7.38 12.63
CA ASP A 347 15.51 -7.73 13.49
C ASP A 347 15.73 -9.14 14.04
N LEU A 348 15.74 -9.26 15.35
CA LEU A 348 15.86 -10.53 16.06
C LEU A 348 14.73 -10.62 17.06
N ARG A 349 13.87 -11.63 16.93
CA ARG A 349 12.72 -11.81 17.79
C ARG A 349 12.49 -13.27 18.16
N PHE A 350 12.06 -13.48 19.40
CA PHE A 350 11.59 -14.77 19.88
C PHE A 350 10.07 -14.71 20.04
N LEU A 351 9.38 -15.70 19.47
CA LEU A 351 7.93 -15.86 19.56
C LEU A 351 7.62 -17.22 20.16
N THR A 352 6.79 -17.25 21.22
CA THR A 352 6.37 -18.50 21.82
C THR A 352 5.28 -19.18 21.02
N HIS A 353 5.21 -20.51 21.09
CA HIS A 353 3.98 -21.22 20.73
C HIS A 353 2.83 -20.81 21.65
N ASP A 354 1.60 -21.19 21.29
CA ASP A 354 0.45 -20.95 22.16
C ASP A 354 0.59 -21.78 23.45
N MET A 355 0.69 -21.09 24.59
CA MET A 355 0.80 -21.66 25.92
C MET A 355 -0.52 -21.44 26.67
N ASN A 356 -1.51 -22.30 26.47
CA ASN A 356 -2.84 -22.15 27.08
C ASN A 356 -3.51 -20.79 26.77
N GLY A 357 -3.46 -20.36 25.54
CA GLY A 357 -3.99 -19.07 25.06
C GLY A 357 -3.05 -17.88 25.29
N TRP A 358 -1.86 -18.07 25.85
CA TRP A 358 -0.82 -17.06 25.90
C TRP A 358 0.13 -17.16 24.72
N LYS A 359 0.39 -16.04 24.07
CA LYS A 359 1.46 -15.86 23.09
C LYS A 359 2.31 -14.68 23.51
N LEU A 360 3.62 -14.86 23.56
CA LEU A 360 4.59 -13.81 23.89
C LEU A 360 5.52 -13.60 22.69
N SER A 361 5.89 -12.36 22.46
CA SER A 361 6.93 -12.00 21.50
C SER A 361 7.85 -10.96 22.13
N THR A 362 9.15 -11.17 22.02
CA THR A 362 10.15 -10.18 22.46
C THR A 362 11.24 -10.09 21.41
N GLY A 363 11.84 -8.92 21.26
CA GLY A 363 12.87 -8.76 20.27
C GLY A 363 13.62 -7.45 20.35
N ILE A 364 14.63 -7.38 19.51
CA ILE A 364 15.47 -6.22 19.26
C ILE A 364 15.55 -6.00 17.75
N GLY A 365 15.45 -4.76 17.31
CA GLY A 365 15.57 -4.41 15.90
C GLY A 365 15.99 -2.97 15.72
N GLY A 366 16.46 -2.65 14.55
CA GLY A 366 16.90 -1.30 14.22
C GLY A 366 17.53 -1.19 12.85
N MET A 367 18.18 -0.07 12.59
CA MET A 367 18.89 0.19 11.34
C MET A 367 20.12 1.07 11.54
N VAL A 368 21.06 0.91 10.61
CA VAL A 368 22.20 1.81 10.39
C VAL A 368 22.09 2.36 8.98
N GLN A 369 22.11 3.67 8.86
CA GLN A 369 21.90 4.33 7.58
C GLN A 369 23.01 5.36 7.32
N ARG A 370 23.43 5.46 6.07
CA ARG A 370 24.36 6.47 5.57
C ARG A 370 23.84 7.01 4.24
N SER A 371 23.66 8.32 4.15
CA SER A 371 23.36 9.05 2.91
C SER A 371 24.53 9.94 2.55
N ASP A 372 24.99 9.80 1.32
CA ASP A 372 26.02 10.69 0.73
C ASP A 372 25.40 11.37 -0.50
N ASN A 373 25.54 12.68 -0.59
CA ASN A 373 25.21 13.45 -1.78
C ASN A 373 26.39 13.40 -2.76
N LYS A 374 26.10 13.31 -4.06
CA LYS A 374 27.07 13.16 -5.14
C LYS A 374 26.75 14.07 -6.33
N GLY A 375 25.63 14.78 -6.31
CA GLY A 375 25.24 15.78 -7.29
C GLY A 375 25.97 17.10 -7.09
N GLU A 376 25.71 18.01 -7.98
CA GLU A 376 26.18 19.40 -7.89
C GLU A 376 25.36 20.18 -6.88
N GLU A 377 24.05 19.87 -6.79
CA GLU A 377 23.16 20.46 -5.81
C GLU A 377 23.03 19.63 -4.53
N TYR A 378 22.86 20.36 -3.44
CA TYR A 378 22.68 19.76 -2.11
C TYR A 378 21.37 20.24 -1.47
N LEU A 379 20.36 19.41 -1.50
CA LEU A 379 19.10 19.69 -0.81
C LEU A 379 19.20 19.45 0.70
N ILE A 380 19.93 18.41 1.12
CA ILE A 380 20.16 17.99 2.50
C ILE A 380 21.63 17.67 2.73
N PRO A 381 22.14 17.78 3.97
CA PRO A 381 23.52 17.37 4.26
C PRO A 381 23.73 15.86 4.15
N ASP A 382 24.98 15.46 3.93
CA ASP A 382 25.41 14.08 4.18
C ASP A 382 25.07 13.69 5.62
N TYR A 383 24.51 12.47 5.83
CA TYR A 383 24.15 12.08 7.19
C TYR A 383 24.40 10.61 7.51
N ARG A 384 24.42 10.33 8.82
CA ARG A 384 24.41 8.99 9.38
C ARG A 384 23.30 8.88 10.42
N LEU A 385 22.64 7.72 10.44
CA LEU A 385 21.59 7.39 11.39
C LEU A 385 21.87 6.03 12.01
N TYR A 386 21.68 5.95 13.34
CA TYR A 386 21.73 4.72 14.11
C TYR A 386 20.43 4.59 14.89
N ASP A 387 19.74 3.49 14.71
CA ASP A 387 18.45 3.20 15.34
C ASP A 387 18.50 1.84 16.01
N ILE A 388 18.03 1.76 17.27
CA ILE A 388 17.89 0.53 18.02
C ILE A 388 16.62 0.59 18.85
N GLY A 389 15.84 -0.50 18.82
CA GLY A 389 14.64 -0.65 19.63
C GLY A 389 14.52 -2.03 20.23
N VAL A 390 14.01 -2.08 21.46
CA VAL A 390 13.68 -3.33 22.16
C VAL A 390 12.20 -3.36 22.46
N PHE A 391 11.56 -4.53 22.32
CA PHE A 391 10.13 -4.66 22.54
C PHE A 391 9.75 -5.97 23.21
N ALA A 392 8.60 -5.95 23.86
CA ALA A 392 7.91 -7.12 24.35
C ALA A 392 6.40 -6.94 24.13
N THR A 393 5.76 -7.97 23.59
CA THR A 393 4.32 -8.01 23.37
C THR A 393 3.75 -9.31 23.91
N MET A 394 2.50 -9.27 24.35
CA MET A 394 1.76 -10.43 24.79
C MET A 394 0.33 -10.41 24.28
N SER A 395 -0.22 -11.59 24.06
CA SER A 395 -1.62 -11.81 23.73
C SER A 395 -2.16 -12.93 24.61
N LYS A 396 -3.42 -12.79 25.05
CA LYS A 396 -4.15 -13.79 25.82
C LYS A 396 -5.55 -13.96 25.24
N THR A 397 -5.89 -15.18 24.88
CA THR A 397 -7.27 -15.55 24.53
C THR A 397 -7.95 -16.19 25.77
N ILE A 398 -9.08 -15.60 26.18
CA ILE A 398 -9.86 -15.99 27.35
C ILE A 398 -11.16 -16.59 26.86
N ALA A 399 -11.46 -17.81 27.29
CA ALA A 399 -12.71 -18.53 26.99
C ALA A 399 -13.10 -18.56 25.49
N SER A 400 -12.13 -18.49 24.59
CA SER A 400 -12.28 -18.42 23.12
C SER A 400 -13.10 -17.23 22.58
N HIS A 401 -13.59 -16.36 23.43
CA HIS A 401 -14.46 -15.24 23.04
C HIS A 401 -13.77 -13.86 23.17
N VAL A 402 -12.79 -13.73 24.07
CA VAL A 402 -12.10 -12.46 24.31
C VAL A 402 -10.60 -12.68 24.05
N THR A 403 -10.03 -11.89 23.14
CA THR A 403 -8.59 -11.82 22.95
C THR A 403 -8.11 -10.45 23.40
N MET A 404 -7.17 -10.43 24.33
CA MET A 404 -6.49 -9.21 24.78
C MET A 404 -5.06 -9.25 24.29
N ASN A 405 -4.54 -8.12 23.85
CA ASN A 405 -3.12 -7.97 23.55
C ASN A 405 -2.58 -6.65 24.12
N GLY A 406 -1.28 -6.61 24.30
CA GLY A 406 -0.60 -5.42 24.69
C GLY A 406 0.90 -5.58 24.52
N GLY A 407 1.61 -4.46 24.55
CA GLY A 407 3.05 -4.47 24.43
C GLY A 407 3.65 -3.10 24.66
N LEU A 408 4.96 -3.12 24.85
CA LEU A 408 5.79 -1.93 25.02
C LEU A 408 7.04 -2.06 24.16
N ARG A 409 7.51 -0.92 23.66
CA ARG A 409 8.76 -0.80 22.92
C ARG A 409 9.48 0.47 23.36
N TYR A 410 10.80 0.39 23.48
CA TYR A 410 11.69 1.52 23.64
C TYR A 410 12.58 1.63 22.41
N ASP A 411 12.69 2.83 21.84
CA ASP A 411 13.55 3.16 20.72
C ASP A 411 14.53 4.26 21.09
N HIS A 412 15.77 4.11 20.61
CA HIS A 412 16.80 5.14 20.64
C HIS A 412 17.32 5.39 19.23
N ARG A 413 17.31 6.65 18.80
CA ARG A 413 17.84 7.08 17.50
C ARG A 413 18.87 8.18 17.68
N ARG A 414 20.01 8.02 17.00
CA ARG A 414 21.03 9.05 16.82
C ARG A 414 21.08 9.42 15.34
N LEU A 415 20.98 10.71 15.04
CA LEU A 415 21.09 11.29 13.72
C LEU A 415 22.20 12.33 13.72
N HIS A 416 23.12 12.26 12.74
CA HIS A 416 24.24 13.16 12.58
C HIS A 416 24.35 13.61 11.12
N GLY A 417 24.11 14.89 10.85
CA GLY A 417 24.32 15.58 9.58
C GLY A 417 25.65 16.30 9.59
N ARG A 418 26.38 16.21 8.49
CA ARG A 418 27.70 16.82 8.34
C ARG A 418 27.58 18.28 7.88
N PRO A 419 28.42 19.19 8.37
CA PRO A 419 28.43 20.56 7.87
C PRO A 419 28.90 20.59 6.41
N LEU A 420 28.38 21.53 5.65
CA LEU A 420 28.79 21.86 4.29
C LEU A 420 28.98 23.36 4.16
N THR A 421 30.13 23.76 3.61
CA THR A 421 30.42 25.15 3.24
C THR A 421 30.54 25.18 1.71
N GLU A 422 29.79 26.07 1.09
CA GLU A 422 29.74 26.28 -0.35
C GLU A 422 29.95 27.78 -0.62
N ASP A 423 30.82 28.14 -1.54
CA ASP A 423 31.15 29.53 -1.90
C ASP A 423 31.48 30.44 -0.70
N ASN A 424 32.23 29.91 0.26
CA ASN A 424 32.56 30.56 1.54
C ASN A 424 31.35 30.88 2.47
N SER A 425 30.17 30.35 2.17
CA SER A 425 28.98 30.44 3.00
C SER A 425 28.65 29.06 3.61
N LEU A 426 28.19 29.04 4.85
CA LEU A 426 27.78 27.81 5.51
C LEU A 426 26.38 27.46 5.02
N ARG A 427 26.26 26.38 4.22
CA ARG A 427 24.99 25.87 3.71
C ARG A 427 24.29 24.98 4.72
N PHE A 428 25.03 24.08 5.38
CA PHE A 428 24.52 23.19 6.43
C PHE A 428 25.41 23.22 7.67
N ASN A 429 24.76 23.24 8.84
CA ASN A 429 25.41 23.13 10.14
C ASN A 429 25.86 21.69 10.45
N ASP A 430 26.74 21.51 11.47
CA ASP A 430 26.95 20.21 12.12
C ASP A 430 25.77 19.92 13.03
N ILE A 431 24.94 18.96 12.63
CA ILE A 431 23.70 18.61 13.34
C ILE A 431 23.87 17.26 14.00
N THR A 432 23.87 17.21 15.33
CA THR A 432 23.80 15.94 16.07
C THR A 432 22.57 15.94 16.96
N ARG A 433 21.67 14.96 16.74
CA ARG A 433 20.42 14.82 17.49
C ARG A 433 20.28 13.41 18.06
N HIS A 434 19.74 13.35 19.25
CA HIS A 434 19.40 12.10 19.95
C HIS A 434 17.91 12.10 20.30
N PHE A 435 17.22 11.03 19.96
CA PHE A 435 15.81 10.87 20.23
C PHE A 435 15.57 9.57 20.98
N ASN A 436 14.71 9.64 21.98
CA ASN A 436 14.30 8.48 22.78
C ASN A 436 12.77 8.44 22.80
N GLY A 437 12.21 7.27 22.62
CA GLY A 437 10.76 7.10 22.60
C GLY A 437 10.30 5.80 23.25
N VAL A 438 9.18 5.90 23.96
CA VAL A 438 8.45 4.72 24.44
C VAL A 438 7.14 4.67 23.69
N THR A 439 6.90 3.56 23.02
CA THR A 439 5.62 3.23 22.39
C THR A 439 4.96 2.08 23.09
N GLY A 440 3.64 1.98 22.99
CA GLY A 440 2.90 0.91 23.63
C GLY A 440 1.48 0.81 23.07
N SER A 441 0.89 -0.35 23.22
CA SER A 441 -0.54 -0.54 22.93
C SER A 441 -1.17 -1.51 23.90
N ILE A 442 -2.47 -1.33 24.10
CA ILE A 442 -3.36 -2.27 24.75
C ILE A 442 -4.66 -2.34 23.96
N GLY A 443 -5.10 -3.56 23.68
CA GLY A 443 -6.31 -3.78 22.90
C GLY A 443 -7.05 -5.04 23.34
N ALA A 444 -8.33 -5.07 23.03
CA ALA A 444 -9.19 -6.21 23.27
C ALA A 444 -10.13 -6.43 22.08
N VAL A 445 -10.39 -7.68 21.77
CA VAL A 445 -11.43 -8.12 20.83
C VAL A 445 -12.40 -8.99 21.60
N TRP A 446 -13.67 -8.73 21.43
CA TRP A 446 -14.76 -9.52 21.97
C TRP A 446 -15.60 -10.11 20.82
N ASN A 447 -15.45 -11.43 20.62
CA ASN A 447 -16.30 -12.22 19.74
C ASN A 447 -17.62 -12.50 20.48
N ILE A 448 -18.59 -11.58 20.38
CA ILE A 448 -19.87 -11.66 21.07
C ILE A 448 -20.60 -12.96 20.70
N ASN A 449 -20.60 -13.28 19.41
CA ASN A 449 -21.07 -14.54 18.85
C ASN A 449 -20.42 -14.79 17.49
N LYS A 450 -20.89 -15.76 16.69
CA LYS A 450 -20.36 -16.03 15.35
C LYS A 450 -20.53 -14.88 14.37
N GLN A 451 -21.51 -14.00 14.57
CA GLN A 451 -21.86 -12.91 13.67
C GLN A 451 -21.22 -11.57 14.10
N TRP A 452 -21.21 -11.27 15.38
CA TRP A 452 -20.79 -10.00 15.93
C TRP A 452 -19.41 -10.06 16.56
N ASN A 453 -18.59 -9.10 16.19
CA ASN A 453 -17.27 -8.88 16.74
C ASN A 453 -17.13 -7.39 17.13
N MET A 454 -16.54 -7.11 18.26
CA MET A 454 -16.23 -5.77 18.73
C MET A 454 -14.76 -5.69 19.13
N ARG A 455 -14.10 -4.60 18.74
CA ARG A 455 -12.68 -4.37 19.07
C ARG A 455 -12.45 -2.98 19.60
N MET A 456 -11.50 -2.87 20.52
CA MET A 456 -11.00 -1.61 21.04
C MET A 456 -9.47 -1.68 21.14
N ASN A 457 -8.81 -0.60 20.76
CA ASN A 457 -7.36 -0.47 20.90
C ASN A 457 -7.00 0.94 21.33
N VAL A 458 -6.03 1.07 22.23
CA VAL A 458 -5.39 2.34 22.59
C VAL A 458 -3.90 2.15 22.38
N ALA A 459 -3.30 3.04 21.60
CA ALA A 459 -1.90 2.92 21.23
C ALA A 459 -1.19 4.28 21.25
N ARG A 460 0.04 4.28 21.73
CA ARG A 460 0.96 5.41 21.71
C ARG A 460 2.02 5.17 20.65
N GLY A 461 2.14 6.11 19.69
CA GLY A 461 3.17 6.11 18.66
C GLY A 461 4.27 7.12 18.93
N PHE A 462 5.41 6.94 18.26
CA PHE A 462 6.58 7.80 18.33
C PHE A 462 7.24 7.89 16.96
N ARG A 463 7.61 9.11 16.55
CA ARG A 463 8.36 9.38 15.32
C ARG A 463 9.40 10.46 15.57
N THR A 464 10.55 10.31 14.96
CA THR A 464 11.59 11.35 14.99
C THR A 464 11.57 12.17 13.70
N PRO A 465 11.97 13.45 13.74
CA PRO A 465 12.29 14.20 12.54
C PRO A 465 13.38 13.46 11.74
N ASN A 466 13.27 13.47 10.41
CA ASN A 466 14.32 13.00 9.52
C ASN A 466 15.26 14.15 9.11
N MET A 467 16.26 13.85 8.27
CA MET A 467 17.24 14.87 7.88
C MET A 467 16.66 15.95 6.98
N SER A 468 15.72 15.62 6.09
CA SER A 468 15.08 16.67 5.27
C SER A 468 14.23 17.61 6.10
N GLU A 469 13.48 17.12 7.07
CA GLU A 469 12.70 17.98 7.98
C GLU A 469 13.59 18.88 8.84
N LEU A 470 14.79 18.40 9.23
CA LEU A 470 15.73 19.18 10.06
C LEU A 470 16.57 20.18 9.25
N ALA A 471 16.92 19.85 8.02
CA ALA A 471 18.02 20.53 7.34
C ALA A 471 17.83 20.71 5.82
N SER A 472 16.64 20.57 5.25
CA SER A 472 16.44 20.92 3.84
C SER A 472 16.81 22.38 3.60
N ASN A 473 17.50 22.66 2.49
CA ASN A 473 17.87 23.98 2.04
C ASN A 473 18.13 23.97 0.53
N GLY A 474 17.06 23.87 -0.27
CA GLY A 474 17.16 23.76 -1.72
C GLY A 474 15.83 23.51 -2.41
N VAL A 475 15.87 23.47 -3.73
CA VAL A 475 14.72 23.22 -4.60
C VAL A 475 14.34 21.74 -4.59
N HIS A 476 13.06 21.48 -4.62
CA HIS A 476 12.43 20.22 -4.96
C HIS A 476 11.57 20.41 -6.21
N GLU A 477 12.12 20.15 -7.36
CA GLU A 477 11.47 20.42 -8.64
C GLU A 477 10.16 19.65 -8.80
N GLY A 478 10.15 18.33 -8.58
CA GLY A 478 8.94 17.53 -8.68
C GLY A 478 7.81 17.93 -7.71
N SER A 479 8.09 18.77 -6.72
CA SER A 479 7.09 19.37 -5.83
C SER A 479 6.86 20.86 -6.05
N LEU A 480 7.60 21.48 -6.97
CA LEU A 480 7.50 22.89 -7.37
C LEU A 480 7.69 23.87 -6.19
N ARG A 481 8.73 23.65 -5.37
CA ARG A 481 8.96 24.47 -4.20
C ARG A 481 10.41 24.44 -3.70
N TYR A 482 10.82 25.52 -3.06
CA TYR A 482 12.02 25.58 -2.24
C TYR A 482 11.70 25.11 -0.82
N GLU A 483 12.48 24.21 -0.23
CA GLU A 483 12.24 23.69 1.12
C GLU A 483 13.29 24.15 2.13
N VAL A 484 12.81 24.63 3.28
CA VAL A 484 13.65 25.03 4.42
C VAL A 484 13.37 24.15 5.63
N GLY A 485 14.39 23.44 6.09
CA GLY A 485 14.36 22.60 7.28
C GLY A 485 14.31 23.41 8.59
N ASN A 486 14.09 22.70 9.69
CA ASN A 486 14.08 23.32 11.01
C ASN A 486 14.79 22.43 12.02
N GLU A 487 16.01 22.81 12.40
CA GLU A 487 16.85 22.07 13.35
C GLU A 487 16.24 21.96 14.76
N ALA A 488 15.30 22.85 15.12
CA ALA A 488 14.66 22.87 16.44
C ALA A 488 13.53 21.86 16.61
N LEU A 489 13.16 21.11 15.57
CA LEU A 489 12.07 20.13 15.61
C LEU A 489 12.30 19.09 16.70
N LYS A 490 11.20 18.72 17.36
CA LYS A 490 11.13 17.68 18.38
C LYS A 490 10.47 16.44 17.82
N ALA A 491 10.66 15.31 18.48
CA ALA A 491 9.94 14.08 18.15
C ALA A 491 8.42 14.26 18.28
N GLU A 492 7.68 13.60 17.39
CA GLU A 492 6.22 13.50 17.48
C GLU A 492 5.80 12.35 18.37
N TYR A 493 4.74 12.57 19.13
CA TYR A 493 4.08 11.54 19.93
C TYR A 493 2.59 11.50 19.62
N SER A 494 2.05 10.33 19.34
CA SER A 494 0.61 10.14 19.13
C SER A 494 -0.02 9.33 20.25
N LEU A 495 -1.27 9.64 20.57
CA LEU A 495 -2.14 8.78 21.37
C LEU A 495 -3.43 8.55 20.58
N GLN A 496 -3.59 7.34 20.09
CA GLN A 496 -4.73 6.95 19.27
C GLN A 496 -5.63 5.96 19.99
N THR A 497 -6.93 6.15 19.85
CA THR A 497 -7.97 5.21 20.28
C THR A 497 -8.76 4.78 19.05
N ASP A 498 -8.93 3.48 18.90
CA ASP A 498 -9.73 2.83 17.85
C ASP A 498 -10.86 2.04 18.46
N LEU A 499 -12.05 2.14 17.88
CA LEU A 499 -13.22 1.32 18.17
C LEU A 499 -13.71 0.71 16.86
N GLY A 500 -13.96 -0.60 16.85
CA GLY A 500 -14.46 -1.31 15.69
C GLY A 500 -15.61 -2.23 16.05
N ILE A 501 -16.57 -2.35 15.14
CA ILE A 501 -17.64 -3.33 15.22
C ILE A 501 -17.84 -3.96 13.85
N ASP A 502 -17.93 -5.28 13.82
CA ASP A 502 -18.13 -6.05 12.60
C ASP A 502 -19.36 -6.94 12.76
N LEU A 503 -20.12 -7.05 11.70
CA LEU A 503 -21.25 -7.96 11.56
C LEU A 503 -21.07 -8.81 10.31
N THR A 504 -21.21 -10.13 10.45
CA THR A 504 -21.19 -11.06 9.31
C THR A 504 -22.38 -12.00 9.43
N THR A 505 -23.21 -12.01 8.39
CA THR A 505 -24.37 -12.90 8.25
C THR A 505 -24.31 -13.61 6.91
N GLY A 506 -25.25 -14.48 6.60
CA GLY A 506 -25.31 -15.19 5.31
C GLY A 506 -25.58 -14.29 4.09
N CYS A 507 -25.98 -13.02 4.27
CA CYS A 507 -26.31 -12.11 3.18
C CYS A 507 -25.79 -10.67 3.36
N LEU A 508 -25.09 -10.40 4.48
CA LEU A 508 -24.59 -9.07 4.81
C LEU A 508 -23.30 -9.17 5.61
N THR A 509 -22.29 -8.45 5.16
CA THR A 509 -21.10 -8.12 5.95
C THR A 509 -21.05 -6.62 6.15
N ALA A 510 -20.88 -6.15 7.38
CA ALA A 510 -20.77 -4.74 7.70
C ALA A 510 -19.63 -4.49 8.70
N GLN A 511 -18.92 -3.39 8.51
CA GLN A 511 -17.83 -2.95 9.36
C GLN A 511 -17.96 -1.46 9.65
N LEU A 512 -17.68 -1.07 10.88
CA LEU A 512 -17.55 0.32 11.29
C LEU A 512 -16.31 0.46 12.15
N ALA A 513 -15.40 1.34 11.77
CA ALA A 513 -14.25 1.70 12.57
C ALA A 513 -14.25 3.20 12.85
N LEU A 514 -14.16 3.57 14.13
CA LEU A 514 -14.02 4.94 14.61
C LEU A 514 -12.61 5.12 15.14
N PHE A 515 -12.00 6.27 14.89
CA PHE A 515 -10.68 6.59 15.43
C PHE A 515 -10.56 8.03 15.89
N ALA A 516 -9.75 8.23 16.92
CA ALA A 516 -9.34 9.54 17.41
C ALA A 516 -7.85 9.48 17.76
N ASN A 517 -7.08 10.40 17.22
CA ASN A 517 -5.63 10.50 17.40
C ASN A 517 -5.24 11.91 17.80
N LYS A 518 -4.62 12.07 18.96
CA LYS A 518 -3.96 13.30 19.38
C LYS A 518 -2.46 13.15 19.12
N ILE A 519 -1.86 14.14 18.48
CA ILE A 519 -0.43 14.15 18.14
C ILE A 519 0.19 15.41 18.72
N ASP A 520 1.15 15.23 19.59
CA ASP A 520 1.98 16.31 20.11
C ASP A 520 3.18 16.53 19.17
N ASN A 521 3.51 17.80 18.91
CA ASN A 521 4.60 18.23 18.02
C ASN A 521 4.45 17.71 16.56
N TYR A 522 3.25 17.66 16.00
CA TYR A 522 3.03 17.26 14.61
C TYR A 522 3.81 18.14 13.64
N ILE A 523 4.66 17.54 12.80
CA ILE A 523 5.52 18.22 11.84
C ILE A 523 4.78 18.35 10.50
N PHE A 524 4.77 19.52 9.93
CA PHE A 524 4.20 19.79 8.60
C PHE A 524 4.93 20.96 7.94
N THR A 525 4.76 21.09 6.62
CA THR A 525 5.25 22.25 5.89
C THR A 525 4.16 23.29 5.74
N HIS A 526 4.54 24.56 5.76
CA HIS A 526 3.68 25.68 5.40
C HIS A 526 4.45 26.64 4.50
N ARG A 527 3.75 27.30 3.61
CA ARG A 527 4.33 28.29 2.75
C ARG A 527 4.73 29.52 3.58
N ILE A 528 5.93 30.05 3.34
CA ILE A 528 6.34 31.33 3.84
C ILE A 528 5.83 32.37 2.84
N SER A 529 5.05 33.35 3.32
CA SER A 529 4.40 34.32 2.48
C SER A 529 5.43 35.20 1.72
N GLU A 530 5.19 35.38 0.41
CA GLU A 530 5.92 36.30 -0.48
C GLU A 530 7.43 36.03 -0.63
N VAL A 531 7.98 34.96 -0.04
CA VAL A 531 9.39 34.62 -0.21
C VAL A 531 9.50 33.63 -1.38
N MET A 532 10.32 34.00 -2.36
CA MET A 532 10.70 33.14 -3.48
C MET A 532 12.22 33.02 -3.48
N GLU A 533 12.67 31.75 -3.50
CA GLU A 533 14.08 31.41 -3.66
C GLU A 533 14.24 30.62 -4.95
N GLU A 534 15.20 30.96 -5.77
CA GLU A 534 15.47 30.32 -7.06
C GLU A 534 14.24 30.22 -7.99
N GLY A 535 13.32 31.21 -7.92
CA GLY A 535 12.07 31.20 -8.69
C GLY A 535 10.92 30.42 -8.08
N TYR A 536 11.15 29.66 -7.00
CA TYR A 536 10.15 28.81 -6.37
C TYR A 536 9.58 29.39 -5.08
N MET A 537 8.32 29.04 -4.78
CA MET A 537 7.70 29.40 -3.50
C MET A 537 8.34 28.64 -2.35
N THR A 538 8.72 29.35 -1.29
CA THR A 538 9.41 28.78 -0.14
C THR A 538 8.44 28.15 0.87
N TYR A 539 8.73 26.94 1.28
CA TYR A 539 8.03 26.20 2.31
C TYR A 539 8.97 25.84 3.46
N ALA A 540 8.57 26.13 4.69
CA ALA A 540 9.34 25.83 5.87
C ALA A 540 8.70 24.71 6.69
N TYR A 541 9.53 23.86 7.29
CA TYR A 541 9.09 22.85 8.25
C TYR A 541 8.79 23.48 9.62
N THR A 542 7.63 23.19 10.15
CA THR A 542 7.16 23.64 11.46
C THR A 542 6.47 22.50 12.21
N GLN A 543 6.15 22.72 13.47
CA GLN A 543 5.43 21.75 14.28
C GLN A 543 4.39 22.42 15.18
N GLY A 544 3.37 21.63 15.54
CA GLY A 544 2.31 22.05 16.45
C GLY A 544 1.46 20.86 16.87
N ASP A 545 0.67 21.02 17.93
CA ASP A 545 -0.20 19.93 18.37
C ASP A 545 -1.37 19.76 17.42
N ALA A 546 -1.71 18.49 17.15
CA ALA A 546 -2.74 18.14 16.18
C ALA A 546 -3.74 17.12 16.75
N ARG A 547 -4.92 17.08 16.13
CA ARG A 547 -5.95 16.08 16.39
C ARG A 547 -6.58 15.63 15.09
N LEU A 548 -6.57 14.31 14.88
CA LEU A 548 -7.25 13.66 13.77
C LEU A 548 -8.38 12.78 14.31
N MET A 549 -9.56 12.93 13.76
CA MET A 549 -10.73 12.10 14.11
C MET A 549 -11.47 11.71 12.85
N GLY A 550 -11.95 10.49 12.79
CA GLY A 550 -12.66 10.03 11.62
C GLY A 550 -13.32 8.69 11.80
N PHE A 551 -13.86 8.20 10.71
CA PHE A 551 -14.45 6.88 10.65
C PHE A 551 -14.31 6.25 9.25
N GLU A 552 -14.36 4.94 9.25
CA GLU A 552 -14.41 4.09 8.07
C GLU A 552 -15.62 3.17 8.22
N ALA A 553 -16.45 3.10 7.21
CA ALA A 553 -17.60 2.20 7.17
C ALA A 553 -17.55 1.38 5.88
N GLY A 554 -17.89 0.11 5.98
CA GLY A 554 -18.02 -0.81 4.84
C GLY A 554 -19.27 -1.66 5.01
N ILE A 555 -20.01 -1.87 3.93
CA ILE A 555 -21.18 -2.75 3.86
C ILE A 555 -21.10 -3.51 2.55
N ASP A 556 -21.14 -4.83 2.62
CA ASP A 556 -21.35 -5.72 1.48
C ASP A 556 -22.67 -6.45 1.64
N LEU A 557 -23.59 -6.20 0.71
CA LEU A 557 -24.87 -6.87 0.59
C LEU A 557 -24.77 -7.95 -0.49
N HIS A 558 -24.96 -9.21 -0.12
CA HIS A 558 -24.93 -10.36 -1.01
C HIS A 558 -26.18 -11.22 -0.83
N PRO A 559 -27.33 -10.76 -1.34
CA PRO A 559 -28.62 -11.46 -1.19
C PRO A 559 -28.61 -12.86 -1.82
N ILE A 560 -27.76 -13.07 -2.79
CA ILE A 560 -27.39 -14.37 -3.37
C ILE A 560 -25.87 -14.41 -3.55
N HIS A 561 -25.25 -15.59 -3.48
CA HIS A 561 -23.80 -15.74 -3.53
C HIS A 561 -23.12 -15.15 -4.78
N SER A 562 -23.86 -14.96 -5.86
CA SER A 562 -23.33 -14.43 -7.12
C SER A 562 -23.48 -12.91 -7.28
N LEU A 563 -24.20 -12.22 -6.39
CA LEU A 563 -24.46 -10.78 -6.52
C LEU A 563 -24.03 -10.04 -5.26
N HIS A 564 -23.12 -9.09 -5.40
CA HIS A 564 -22.55 -8.29 -4.34
C HIS A 564 -22.75 -6.80 -4.60
N LEU A 565 -23.22 -6.09 -3.60
CA LEU A 565 -23.26 -4.63 -3.58
C LEU A 565 -22.42 -4.13 -2.41
N GLU A 566 -21.19 -3.79 -2.72
CA GLU A 566 -20.23 -3.28 -1.76
C GLU A 566 -20.26 -1.76 -1.71
N ASN A 567 -20.38 -1.20 -0.51
CA ASN A 567 -20.29 0.24 -0.27
C ASN A 567 -19.27 0.51 0.80
N THR A 568 -18.37 1.47 0.57
CA THR A 568 -17.43 1.94 1.58
C THR A 568 -17.47 3.45 1.71
N PHE A 569 -17.26 3.94 2.91
CA PHE A 569 -17.12 5.37 3.17
C PHE A 569 -15.98 5.62 4.13
N SER A 570 -15.15 6.62 3.83
CA SER A 570 -14.05 7.05 4.70
C SER A 570 -14.04 8.56 4.86
N TYR A 571 -13.81 9.00 6.11
CA TYR A 571 -13.73 10.40 6.46
C TYR A 571 -12.69 10.64 7.54
N VAL A 572 -11.91 11.71 7.38
CA VAL A 572 -10.99 12.21 8.39
C VAL A 572 -11.10 13.73 8.52
N ASN A 573 -11.03 14.21 9.74
CA ASN A 573 -10.95 15.62 10.09
C ASN A 573 -9.66 15.86 10.88
N ALA A 574 -8.71 16.51 10.24
CA ALA A 574 -7.39 16.78 10.79
C ALA A 574 -7.28 18.27 11.14
N ARG A 575 -6.92 18.59 12.39
CA ARG A 575 -6.85 19.95 12.89
C ARG A 575 -5.61 20.18 13.72
N GLN A 576 -5.00 21.33 13.53
CA GLN A 576 -4.02 21.87 14.47
C GLN A 576 -4.76 22.41 15.69
N LEU A 577 -4.26 22.09 16.88
CA LEU A 577 -4.77 22.62 18.15
C LEU A 577 -4.13 23.99 18.44
N HIS A 578 -4.87 24.85 19.10
CA HIS A 578 -4.40 26.22 19.46
C HIS A 578 -3.97 27.08 18.27
N ALA A 579 -4.51 26.79 17.08
CA ALA A 579 -4.18 27.51 15.86
C ALA A 579 -5.02 28.78 15.67
N GLU A 580 -4.43 29.79 15.05
CA GLU A 580 -5.10 31.01 14.63
C GLU A 580 -6.16 30.77 13.54
N LYS A 581 -6.96 31.79 13.26
CA LYS A 581 -7.96 31.73 12.19
C LYS A 581 -7.25 31.55 10.83
N GLY A 582 -7.68 30.56 10.04
CA GLY A 582 -7.04 30.19 8.75
C GLY A 582 -5.96 29.13 8.87
N MET A 583 -5.40 28.87 10.06
CA MET A 583 -4.37 27.85 10.32
C MET A 583 -4.94 26.57 10.97
N LYS A 584 -6.25 26.48 11.12
CA LYS A 584 -6.92 25.46 11.93
C LYS A 584 -6.85 24.04 11.35
N HIS A 585 -6.79 23.91 10.03
CA HIS A 585 -6.75 22.61 9.36
C HIS A 585 -5.32 22.22 9.04
N LEU A 586 -5.00 20.92 9.17
CA LEU A 586 -3.72 20.40 8.70
C LEU A 586 -3.73 20.32 7.17
N PRO A 587 -2.62 20.64 6.52
CA PRO A 587 -2.52 20.53 5.06
C PRO A 587 -2.58 19.06 4.62
N PHE A 588 -3.00 18.84 3.37
CA PHE A 588 -3.02 17.54 2.70
C PHE A 588 -3.88 16.48 3.40
N THR A 589 -5.00 16.91 3.98
CA THR A 589 -6.01 16.01 4.53
C THR A 589 -6.86 15.44 3.40
N PRO A 590 -6.97 14.10 3.24
CA PRO A 590 -7.75 13.49 2.17
C PRO A 590 -9.21 13.96 2.12
N ALA A 591 -9.76 14.07 0.93
CA ALA A 591 -11.18 14.31 0.74
C ALA A 591 -12.00 13.11 1.25
N PRO A 592 -13.21 13.33 1.83
CA PRO A 592 -14.10 12.23 2.15
C PRO A 592 -14.42 11.44 0.88
N ARG A 593 -14.38 10.10 0.96
CA ARG A 593 -14.58 9.21 -0.19
C ARG A 593 -15.69 8.20 0.09
N TRP A 594 -16.58 8.08 -0.88
CA TRP A 594 -17.59 7.02 -0.95
C TRP A 594 -17.34 6.19 -2.20
N THR A 595 -17.25 4.86 -2.03
CA THR A 595 -17.21 3.91 -3.15
C THR A 595 -18.43 3.02 -3.09
N SER A 596 -18.98 2.68 -4.26
CA SER A 596 -20.08 1.74 -4.42
C SER A 596 -19.78 0.85 -5.60
N GLU A 597 -19.71 -0.47 -5.40
CA GLU A 597 -19.46 -1.45 -6.44
C GLU A 597 -20.59 -2.48 -6.47
N LEU A 598 -21.15 -2.69 -7.65
CA LEU A 598 -22.05 -3.79 -7.95
C LEU A 598 -21.30 -4.82 -8.78
N LYS A 599 -21.12 -6.01 -8.22
CA LYS A 599 -20.44 -7.13 -8.86
C LYS A 599 -21.39 -8.29 -9.04
N TRP A 600 -21.41 -8.87 -10.23
CA TRP A 600 -22.19 -10.06 -10.56
C TRP A 600 -21.29 -11.17 -11.09
N GLU A 601 -21.28 -12.29 -10.39
CA GLU A 601 -20.59 -13.52 -10.77
C GLU A 601 -21.52 -14.37 -11.62
N LEU A 602 -21.24 -14.42 -12.93
CA LEU A 602 -22.11 -15.08 -13.92
C LEU A 602 -21.88 -16.59 -13.99
N LEU A 603 -20.66 -17.04 -13.73
CA LEU A 603 -20.29 -18.45 -13.72
C LEU A 603 -19.51 -18.76 -12.43
N HIS A 604 -20.12 -19.55 -11.59
CA HIS A 604 -19.50 -20.05 -10.36
C HIS A 604 -19.04 -21.50 -10.55
N HIS A 605 -17.93 -21.88 -9.96
CA HIS A 605 -17.52 -23.28 -9.94
C HIS A 605 -18.48 -24.04 -9.01
N ALA A 606 -19.46 -24.75 -9.60
CA ALA A 606 -20.20 -25.74 -8.83
C ALA A 606 -19.20 -26.82 -8.37
N HIS A 607 -18.89 -26.89 -7.09
CA HIS A 607 -18.25 -28.06 -6.51
C HIS A 607 -19.07 -29.30 -6.91
N SER A 608 -18.58 -30.07 -7.86
CA SER A 608 -19.15 -31.41 -8.07
C SER A 608 -18.80 -32.22 -6.81
N THR A 609 -19.76 -32.33 -5.92
CA THR A 609 -19.76 -33.39 -4.90
C THR A 609 -19.53 -34.71 -5.61
N ILE A 610 -18.30 -35.22 -5.54
CA ILE A 610 -17.99 -36.59 -5.96
C ILE A 610 -18.69 -37.47 -4.95
N ASN A 611 -19.91 -37.90 -5.28
CA ASN A 611 -20.53 -39.03 -4.64
C ASN A 611 -19.66 -40.26 -4.93
N HIS A 612 -18.89 -40.68 -3.94
CA HIS A 612 -18.28 -42.03 -3.94
C HIS A 612 -19.39 -43.06 -3.90
N HIS A 613 -20.00 -43.37 -5.05
CA HIS A 613 -20.65 -44.65 -5.22
C HIS A 613 -19.58 -45.70 -5.55
N HIS A 614 -19.41 -46.63 -4.62
CA HIS A 614 -18.74 -47.90 -4.87
C HIS A 614 -19.37 -48.55 -6.11
N HIS A 615 -18.73 -48.43 -7.26
CA HIS A 615 -18.99 -49.34 -8.37
C HIS A 615 -17.88 -50.37 -8.48
N THR A 616 -18.29 -51.61 -8.28
CA THR A 616 -17.54 -52.82 -8.55
C THR A 616 -16.98 -52.80 -9.98
N ALA A 617 -15.72 -53.23 -10.08
CA ALA A 617 -15.02 -53.43 -11.32
C ALA A 617 -15.78 -54.38 -12.27
N LYS A 618 -16.14 -53.90 -13.44
CA LYS A 618 -16.21 -54.57 -14.75
C LYS A 618 -16.87 -53.61 -15.73
N ASP A 619 -16.04 -52.94 -16.52
CA ASP A 619 -16.21 -52.93 -17.98
C ASP A 619 -15.01 -52.25 -18.63
N SER A 620 -14.49 -53.02 -19.53
CA SER A 620 -13.29 -52.79 -20.32
C SER A 620 -13.54 -51.81 -21.48
N GLN A 621 -12.50 -51.07 -21.80
CA GLN A 621 -12.16 -50.58 -23.12
C GLN A 621 -13.27 -49.86 -23.92
N GLN A 622 -13.43 -48.57 -23.65
CA GLN A 622 -13.77 -47.61 -24.71
C GLN A 622 -12.85 -46.39 -24.59
N GLY A 623 -12.10 -46.14 -25.66
CA GLY A 623 -11.13 -45.07 -25.74
C GLY A 623 -11.75 -43.70 -25.40
N MET A 624 -11.34 -43.18 -24.25
CA MET A 624 -11.78 -41.89 -23.74
C MET A 624 -11.02 -40.78 -24.49
N TYR A 625 -11.49 -40.41 -25.65
CA TYR A 625 -11.17 -39.09 -26.21
C TYR A 625 -11.77 -38.04 -25.27
N HIS A 626 -11.02 -37.62 -24.26
CA HIS A 626 -11.34 -36.42 -23.52
C HIS A 626 -11.28 -35.26 -24.48
N SER A 627 -12.44 -34.75 -24.92
CA SER A 627 -12.51 -33.57 -25.72
C SER A 627 -11.90 -32.42 -24.88
N LYS A 628 -10.79 -31.89 -25.34
CA LYS A 628 -10.15 -30.68 -24.82
C LYS A 628 -11.08 -29.47 -25.08
N ARG A 629 -12.24 -29.41 -24.44
CA ARG A 629 -13.17 -28.28 -24.61
C ARG A 629 -12.61 -27.10 -23.83
N LEU A 630 -12.51 -25.97 -24.54
CA LEU A 630 -12.30 -24.67 -23.95
C LEU A 630 -13.54 -24.29 -23.15
N GLY A 631 -13.35 -23.89 -21.89
CA GLY A 631 -14.40 -23.41 -20.99
C GLY A 631 -14.00 -22.09 -20.32
N LEU A 632 -15.02 -21.38 -19.81
CA LEU A 632 -14.83 -20.22 -18.94
C LEU A 632 -15.29 -20.57 -17.53
N ASN A 633 -14.59 -20.04 -16.53
CA ASN A 633 -14.92 -20.18 -15.11
C ASN A 633 -14.73 -18.86 -14.39
N ASN A 634 -15.38 -18.68 -13.24
CA ASN A 634 -15.26 -17.46 -12.44
C ASN A 634 -15.49 -16.16 -13.26
N LEU A 635 -16.42 -16.23 -14.23
CA LEU A 635 -16.77 -15.06 -15.04
C LEU A 635 -17.56 -14.08 -14.18
N TYR A 636 -17.05 -12.85 -14.07
CA TYR A 636 -17.74 -11.77 -13.39
C TYR A 636 -17.76 -10.50 -14.23
N VAL A 637 -18.73 -9.63 -13.92
CA VAL A 637 -18.79 -8.24 -14.37
C VAL A 637 -19.02 -7.36 -13.14
N ALA A 638 -18.42 -6.18 -13.15
CA ALA A 638 -18.66 -5.22 -12.06
C ALA A 638 -18.72 -3.78 -12.59
N ALA A 639 -19.50 -2.97 -11.89
CA ALA A 639 -19.57 -1.53 -12.08
C ALA A 639 -19.32 -0.84 -10.75
N ALA A 640 -18.32 0.03 -10.72
CA ALA A 640 -17.91 0.76 -9.53
C ALA A 640 -18.08 2.26 -9.72
N MET A 641 -18.51 2.94 -8.67
CA MET A 641 -18.59 4.39 -8.57
C MET A 641 -17.68 4.84 -7.42
N GLU A 642 -16.77 5.78 -7.71
CA GLU A 642 -15.94 6.43 -6.71
C GLU A 642 -16.31 7.91 -6.63
N CYS A 643 -16.84 8.33 -5.50
CA CYS A 643 -17.25 9.71 -5.26
C CYS A 643 -16.32 10.34 -4.22
N PHE A 644 -15.54 11.32 -4.66
CA PHE A 644 -14.75 12.17 -3.79
C PHE A 644 -15.55 13.44 -3.50
N LEU A 645 -15.83 13.68 -2.23
CA LEU A 645 -16.57 14.87 -1.83
C LEU A 645 -15.65 16.09 -1.85
N ARG A 646 -16.25 17.27 -1.84
CA ARG A 646 -15.49 18.52 -1.76
C ARG A 646 -14.61 18.53 -0.52
N GLN A 647 -13.32 18.89 -0.70
CA GLN A 647 -12.41 19.17 0.40
C GLN A 647 -12.18 20.67 0.52
N ASP A 648 -12.83 21.28 1.49
CA ASP A 648 -12.73 22.70 1.82
C ASP A 648 -12.15 22.96 3.23
N LYS A 649 -11.84 21.88 3.96
CA LYS A 649 -11.14 21.96 5.25
C LYS A 649 -9.64 21.96 5.03
N VAL A 650 -9.14 23.05 4.45
CA VAL A 650 -7.76 23.25 4.03
C VAL A 650 -7.06 24.31 4.88
N ARG A 651 -5.71 24.25 4.90
CA ARG A 651 -4.89 25.30 5.48
C ARG A 651 -4.69 26.39 4.44
N ASN A 652 -5.54 27.41 4.48
CA ASN A 652 -5.50 28.52 3.51
C ASN A 652 -4.62 29.70 3.95
N ALA A 653 -4.04 29.66 5.15
CA ALA A 653 -3.05 30.64 5.57
C ALA A 653 -1.84 30.62 4.62
N ASP A 654 -1.34 31.79 4.27
CA ASP A 654 -0.20 32.02 3.36
C ASP A 654 -0.35 31.29 2.00
N ASN A 655 -1.60 31.01 1.58
CA ASN A 655 -1.90 30.22 0.39
C ASN A 655 -1.24 28.82 0.37
N THR A 656 -1.01 28.24 1.54
CA THR A 656 -0.40 26.90 1.68
C THR A 656 -1.18 25.82 0.95
N GLU A 657 -2.53 25.90 0.98
CA GLU A 657 -3.38 24.89 0.36
C GLU A 657 -4.67 25.47 -0.21
N SER A 658 -5.14 24.90 -1.32
CA SER A 658 -6.41 25.26 -1.97
C SER A 658 -7.45 24.14 -1.84
N ALA A 659 -8.72 24.53 -1.74
CA ALA A 659 -9.85 23.60 -1.76
C ALA A 659 -9.99 22.92 -3.12
N THR A 660 -10.49 21.68 -3.12
CA THR A 660 -10.80 20.95 -4.35
C THR A 660 -12.29 20.63 -4.45
N PRO A 661 -12.90 20.74 -5.65
CA PRO A 661 -14.30 20.38 -5.85
C PRO A 661 -14.53 18.88 -5.73
N SER A 662 -15.80 18.49 -5.53
CA SER A 662 -16.21 17.09 -5.61
C SER A 662 -16.17 16.57 -7.05
N TYR A 663 -15.86 15.29 -7.20
CA TYR A 663 -15.97 14.58 -8.46
C TYR A 663 -16.37 13.13 -8.25
N THR A 664 -16.90 12.53 -9.32
CA THR A 664 -17.29 11.12 -9.33
C THR A 664 -16.69 10.46 -10.57
N LEU A 665 -16.09 9.29 -10.36
CA LEU A 665 -15.57 8.42 -11.39
C LEU A 665 -16.45 7.18 -11.45
N VAL A 666 -16.66 6.64 -12.64
CA VAL A 666 -17.36 5.38 -12.87
C VAL A 666 -16.42 4.46 -13.63
N ASN A 667 -16.25 3.26 -13.09
CA ASN A 667 -15.36 2.24 -13.59
C ASN A 667 -16.15 0.97 -13.90
N LEU A 668 -15.75 0.24 -14.92
CA LEU A 668 -16.31 -1.07 -15.28
C LEU A 668 -15.20 -2.09 -15.27
N SER A 669 -15.49 -3.31 -14.82
CA SER A 669 -14.54 -4.40 -14.88
C SER A 669 -15.23 -5.73 -15.22
N ALA A 670 -14.46 -6.62 -15.83
CA ALA A 670 -14.84 -8.00 -16.10
C ALA A 670 -13.61 -8.89 -15.99
N GLY A 671 -13.79 -10.12 -15.56
CA GLY A 671 -12.70 -11.08 -15.48
C GLY A 671 -13.21 -12.50 -15.60
N THR A 672 -12.33 -13.41 -16.05
CA THR A 672 -12.65 -14.83 -16.18
C THR A 672 -11.40 -15.69 -16.18
N ASP A 673 -11.55 -16.92 -15.70
CA ASP A 673 -10.57 -17.99 -15.87
C ASP A 673 -10.87 -18.76 -17.15
N VAL A 674 -9.87 -18.96 -17.98
CA VAL A 674 -9.91 -19.79 -19.17
C VAL A 674 -9.44 -21.18 -18.81
N ILE A 675 -10.27 -22.19 -19.08
CA ILE A 675 -10.02 -23.60 -18.68
C ILE A 675 -9.95 -24.47 -19.93
N ILE A 676 -8.98 -25.37 -19.99
CA ILE A 676 -8.92 -26.46 -20.96
C ILE A 676 -8.98 -27.79 -20.21
N GLY A 677 -10.10 -28.49 -20.39
CA GLY A 677 -10.39 -29.67 -19.59
C GLY A 677 -10.65 -29.32 -18.12
N LYS A 678 -9.72 -29.67 -17.22
CA LYS A 678 -9.76 -29.32 -15.79
C LYS A 678 -8.67 -28.32 -15.37
N ARG A 679 -7.83 -27.87 -16.32
CA ARG A 679 -6.70 -26.99 -16.00
C ARG A 679 -7.03 -25.55 -16.34
N LYS A 680 -6.79 -24.66 -15.42
CA LYS A 680 -6.75 -23.22 -15.68
C LYS A 680 -5.51 -22.92 -16.53
N VAL A 681 -5.71 -22.32 -17.70
CA VAL A 681 -4.63 -22.00 -18.64
C VAL A 681 -4.38 -20.51 -18.75
N ALA A 682 -5.37 -19.68 -18.39
CA ALA A 682 -5.20 -18.22 -18.34
C ALA A 682 -6.24 -17.57 -17.42
N GLU A 683 -5.92 -16.40 -16.91
CA GLU A 683 -6.85 -15.44 -16.33
C GLU A 683 -6.86 -14.20 -17.23
N VAL A 684 -8.03 -13.70 -17.55
CA VAL A 684 -8.20 -12.50 -18.39
C VAL A 684 -9.00 -11.47 -17.61
N PHE A 685 -8.47 -10.24 -17.52
CA PHE A 685 -9.15 -9.11 -16.90
C PHE A 685 -9.26 -7.96 -17.91
N LEU A 686 -10.40 -7.32 -17.91
CA LEU A 686 -10.69 -6.12 -18.68
C LEU A 686 -11.25 -5.07 -17.72
N THR A 687 -10.65 -3.89 -17.70
CA THR A 687 -11.16 -2.76 -16.92
C THR A 687 -11.29 -1.53 -17.80
N ALA A 688 -12.23 -0.67 -17.48
CA ALA A 688 -12.43 0.62 -18.11
C ALA A 688 -12.62 1.67 -17.00
N ASP A 689 -11.58 2.41 -16.70
CA ASP A 689 -11.54 3.40 -15.64
C ASP A 689 -11.96 4.76 -16.18
N ASN A 690 -12.67 5.52 -15.34
CA ASN A 690 -13.17 6.85 -15.69
C ASN A 690 -13.89 6.85 -17.06
N ILE A 691 -14.88 5.96 -17.24
CA ILE A 691 -15.56 5.71 -18.54
C ILE A 691 -16.14 6.97 -19.18
N PHE A 692 -16.53 7.95 -18.36
CA PHE A 692 -17.10 9.22 -18.83
C PHE A 692 -16.03 10.28 -19.14
N ASN A 693 -14.75 9.93 -19.06
CA ASN A 693 -13.62 10.83 -19.29
C ASN A 693 -13.75 12.14 -18.48
N ARG A 694 -14.10 12.02 -17.20
CA ARG A 694 -14.22 13.13 -16.27
C ARG A 694 -12.86 13.72 -16.02
N ALA A 695 -12.68 15.02 -16.22
CA ALA A 695 -11.50 15.72 -15.76
C ALA A 695 -11.62 15.98 -14.25
N TYR A 696 -10.58 15.63 -13.49
CA TYR A 696 -10.56 15.76 -12.05
C TYR A 696 -9.13 16.02 -11.56
N GLN A 697 -9.02 16.52 -10.35
CA GLN A 697 -7.76 16.65 -9.61
C GLN A 697 -7.95 16.02 -8.23
N ASN A 698 -7.15 15.02 -7.92
CA ASN A 698 -7.14 14.45 -6.57
C ASN A 698 -6.64 15.52 -5.59
N HIS A 699 -7.28 15.62 -4.41
CA HIS A 699 -6.89 16.60 -3.42
C HIS A 699 -5.44 16.49 -2.99
N LEU A 700 -4.90 15.28 -2.99
CA LEU A 700 -3.51 14.97 -2.60
C LEU A 700 -2.52 14.98 -3.79
N SER A 701 -2.98 15.25 -5.02
CA SER A 701 -2.09 15.47 -6.15
C SER A 701 -1.33 16.79 -5.97
N ARG A 702 -0.01 16.76 -6.10
CA ARG A 702 0.83 17.95 -6.08
C ARG A 702 0.65 18.78 -7.35
N LEU A 703 0.29 18.17 -8.44
CA LEU A 703 0.09 18.78 -9.74
C LEU A 703 -1.05 19.81 -9.77
N LYS A 704 -1.93 19.84 -8.77
CA LYS A 704 -2.97 20.88 -8.63
C LYS A 704 -2.41 22.28 -8.37
N TYR A 705 -1.14 22.38 -7.96
CA TYR A 705 -0.45 23.66 -7.68
C TYR A 705 0.34 24.20 -8.87
N ALA A 706 0.48 23.40 -9.94
CA ALA A 706 1.07 23.84 -11.19
C ALA A 706 0.35 25.07 -11.78
N ASP A 707 0.90 25.65 -12.79
CA ASP A 707 0.48 26.93 -13.34
C ASP A 707 -1.00 26.99 -13.77
N MET A 708 -1.53 28.18 -13.73
CA MET A 708 -2.87 28.48 -14.21
C MET A 708 -2.86 28.66 -15.73
N ASN A 709 -3.71 27.93 -16.42
CA ASN A 709 -4.01 28.20 -17.82
C ASN A 709 -4.77 29.54 -17.92
N THR A 710 -4.10 30.57 -18.39
CA THR A 710 -4.60 31.94 -18.47
C THR A 710 -5.81 32.07 -19.37
N LEU A 711 -5.93 31.25 -20.43
CA LEU A 711 -7.03 31.28 -21.38
C LEU A 711 -8.32 30.67 -20.82
N THR A 712 -8.20 29.68 -19.93
CA THR A 712 -9.34 28.93 -19.40
C THR A 712 -9.61 29.16 -17.92
N ASN A 713 -8.73 29.90 -17.20
CA ASN A 713 -8.74 30.08 -15.74
C ASN A 713 -8.73 28.76 -14.94
N ARG A 714 -8.13 27.68 -15.51
CA ARG A 714 -7.95 26.40 -14.82
C ARG A 714 -6.55 26.32 -14.27
N ARG A 715 -6.45 26.06 -12.97
CA ARG A 715 -5.17 25.92 -12.30
C ARG A 715 -4.74 24.46 -12.22
N GLY A 716 -3.44 24.23 -12.37
CA GLY A 716 -2.79 22.95 -12.19
C GLY A 716 -2.99 21.97 -13.34
N VAL A 717 -2.40 20.81 -13.23
CA VAL A 717 -2.51 19.69 -14.18
C VAL A 717 -3.55 18.70 -13.68
N TYR A 718 -4.37 18.17 -14.61
CA TYR A 718 -5.43 17.23 -14.30
C TYR A 718 -4.93 15.79 -14.36
N ASP A 719 -5.54 14.92 -13.53
CA ASP A 719 -5.24 13.50 -13.49
C ASP A 719 -5.68 12.78 -14.78
N MET A 720 -5.22 11.55 -14.97
CA MET A 720 -5.45 10.71 -16.15
C MET A 720 -6.95 10.63 -16.49
N GLY A 721 -7.27 10.78 -17.76
CA GLY A 721 -8.62 10.61 -18.30
C GLY A 721 -9.04 9.13 -18.39
N ARG A 722 -10.05 8.83 -19.25
CA ARG A 722 -10.51 7.44 -19.47
C ARG A 722 -9.36 6.53 -19.88
N ASN A 723 -9.29 5.36 -19.22
CA ASN A 723 -8.31 4.32 -19.50
C ASN A 723 -8.99 2.96 -19.65
N ILE A 724 -8.62 2.19 -20.66
CA ILE A 724 -9.07 0.79 -20.83
C ILE A 724 -7.83 -0.08 -20.67
N THR A 725 -7.93 -1.08 -19.80
CA THR A 725 -6.84 -2.00 -19.49
C THR A 725 -7.24 -3.42 -19.82
N ILE A 726 -6.36 -4.13 -20.51
CA ILE A 726 -6.45 -5.58 -20.67
C ILE A 726 -5.25 -6.22 -19.97
N LYS A 727 -5.51 -7.25 -19.17
CA LYS A 727 -4.48 -8.01 -18.45
C LYS A 727 -4.69 -9.50 -18.66
N LEU A 728 -3.60 -10.19 -18.97
CA LEU A 728 -3.54 -11.63 -19.17
C LEU A 728 -2.56 -12.22 -18.16
N VAL A 729 -2.96 -13.27 -17.46
CA VAL A 729 -2.10 -14.06 -16.59
C VAL A 729 -2.15 -15.51 -17.03
N ILE A 730 -1.00 -16.15 -17.23
CA ILE A 730 -0.87 -17.54 -17.66
C ILE A 730 -0.17 -18.32 -16.54
N PRO A 731 -0.93 -19.02 -15.66
CA PRO A 731 -0.37 -19.89 -14.65
C PRO A 731 -0.02 -21.24 -15.26
N VAL A 732 1.13 -21.79 -14.89
CA VAL A 732 1.56 -23.15 -15.24
C VAL A 732 2.06 -23.84 -13.99
N ASP A 733 1.27 -24.78 -13.49
CA ASP A 733 1.60 -25.59 -12.33
C ASP A 733 2.12 -26.97 -12.80
N ILE A 734 3.28 -27.37 -12.33
CA ILE A 734 3.95 -28.63 -12.62
C ILE A 734 4.15 -29.36 -11.31
N SER A 735 3.43 -30.45 -11.09
CA SER A 735 3.64 -31.33 -9.93
C SER A 735 4.54 -32.51 -10.34
N THR A 736 5.63 -32.68 -9.60
CA THR A 736 6.55 -33.80 -9.82
C THR A 736 6.06 -35.12 -9.18
N HIS A 737 4.98 -35.07 -8.40
CA HIS A 737 4.34 -36.27 -7.84
C HIS A 737 3.49 -37.07 -8.88
N SER A 738 3.27 -36.46 -10.05
CA SER A 738 2.52 -37.07 -11.17
C SER A 738 3.41 -37.63 -12.29
N LEU A 739 4.72 -37.59 -12.14
CA LEU A 739 5.75 -38.17 -12.99
C LEU A 739 6.37 -39.37 -12.26
#